data_eba4cc046aaadc3291162ae5dfc27306
#
_entry.id   eba4cc046aaadc3291162ae5dfc27306
#
_cell.length_a   1.000
_cell.length_b   1.000
_cell.length_c   1.000
_cell.angle_alpha   90.00
_cell.angle_beta   90.00
_cell.angle_gamma   90.00
#
_symmetry.space_group_name_H-M   'P 1'
#
loop_
_entity.id
_entity.type
_entity.pdbx_description
1 polymer ?
#
loop_
_entity_poly.entity_id
_entity_poly.type
_entity_poly.pdbx_seq_one_letter_code
_entity_poly.pdbx_strand_id
1 'polypeptide(L)'
;MSLLTPERLYQLLPVIHRLRDNERGAPLRALLAVIESELEAVEADTARLYDNWFIETCDEWTVPYIGDLLGARPIRPVPSAGVSTRAWVANTIAYRRRKGTALVLEQLARDVTGWPAAAVEFFQRLGTTQHMNHVRRAPTATACVRDAAAAQLAQASSGAFDPFAHTLEVRNADPRGGRFNIPHVGLYLWRLRPQPLGSGAPGGAAAMATADFISARQDAGGWWHMHPAGVDAPVFNNPPTESGSGAITQAAREERVPAPLRPLALHAEFQQLRAGQAEPAPRFMTAHRPVLRCFVRLTGETLPVELPREDLCICEIPDAVELALPTPRVAALDLLRGRIGFPAALGVVEVWLHATHASVADIGGGPYDRGAALRAASRAAESSTADDEARSGFFDPQVWQAGVSHLLPPGGMLFSTLRAAVEAWNAQPAGRTGVIVVMDSLSETDTAALEILIPEASKLLVIAGQWPLQPIPGAPPGSMERVAGRFEARQVRAHWQGRLQVRGTADADASDPGALFLHGLLLQGPLLASGRLGQLELAHCTLLPDTVLGTQHLQVGADSPRLQLRLLQSLCAPVTVAGPVRGVEVADSLVGLGLADGTAAPALDAPEAPLDLQRASFFGAVNALSLNASDCIFDAPVRAERRQVGCVRFSYVPPSSQVPRRYRCQPQLESETRIAALGANAPPAAKDAVRAEVEATVRPLFVSRRYGDPALGQLELRCAVQIRTGAASGAEMGAYEHLQQPQREANLRDALTEYLRLGLVVSVHFAN
;
A
#
# COMPACT_ATOMS: atom_id res chain seq x y z
N MET A 1 -21.93 22.91 -15.45
CA MET A 1 -23.27 23.34 -14.95
C MET A 1 -24.31 22.83 -15.93
N SER A 2 -25.01 21.77 -15.58
CA SER A 2 -26.11 21.24 -16.39
C SER A 2 -27.27 22.25 -16.38
N LEU A 3 -27.57 22.82 -17.55
CA LEU A 3 -28.73 23.69 -17.77
C LEU A 3 -30.03 22.89 -18.01
N LEU A 4 -30.01 21.60 -17.72
CA LEU A 4 -31.07 20.70 -18.11
C LEU A 4 -32.12 20.61 -17.00
N THR A 5 -33.33 21.12 -17.28
CA THR A 5 -34.51 20.81 -16.51
C THR A 5 -34.90 19.35 -16.79
N PRO A 6 -35.11 18.50 -15.78
CA PRO A 6 -35.58 17.13 -16.01
C PRO A 6 -36.85 17.11 -16.85
N GLU A 7 -36.94 16.14 -17.77
CA GLU A 7 -38.08 15.95 -18.67
C GLU A 7 -38.29 17.05 -19.76
N ARG A 8 -37.18 17.60 -20.27
CA ARG A 8 -37.17 18.65 -21.28
C ARG A 8 -37.99 18.28 -22.52
N LEU A 9 -37.81 17.07 -23.07
CA LEU A 9 -38.58 16.62 -24.23
C LEU A 9 -40.07 16.50 -23.95
N TYR A 10 -40.46 16.00 -22.78
CA TYR A 10 -41.83 15.90 -22.38
C TYR A 10 -42.48 17.29 -22.19
N GLN A 11 -41.74 18.25 -21.67
CA GLN A 11 -42.22 19.64 -21.47
C GLN A 11 -42.42 20.40 -22.79
N LEU A 12 -41.72 20.04 -23.88
CA LEU A 12 -41.91 20.60 -25.20
C LEU A 12 -43.26 20.19 -25.84
N LEU A 13 -43.90 19.12 -25.34
CA LEU A 13 -45.20 18.71 -25.86
C LEU A 13 -46.29 19.71 -25.50
N PRO A 14 -47.25 19.97 -26.41
CA PRO A 14 -48.48 20.72 -26.08
C PRO A 14 -49.23 20.13 -24.88
N VAL A 15 -49.76 20.98 -24.05
CA VAL A 15 -50.43 20.61 -22.79
C VAL A 15 -51.49 19.52 -22.98
N ILE A 16 -52.25 19.56 -24.08
CA ILE A 16 -53.28 18.57 -24.36
C ILE A 16 -52.77 17.15 -24.47
N HIS A 17 -51.56 16.96 -25.04
CA HIS A 17 -50.92 15.64 -25.16
C HIS A 17 -50.43 15.17 -23.80
N ARG A 18 -49.85 16.03 -22.97
CA ARG A 18 -49.42 15.71 -21.61
C ARG A 18 -50.59 15.31 -20.70
N LEU A 19 -51.73 16.01 -20.80
CA LEU A 19 -52.95 15.67 -20.07
C LEU A 19 -53.50 14.29 -20.46
N ARG A 20 -53.61 14.00 -21.77
CA ARG A 20 -54.06 12.70 -22.27
C ARG A 20 -53.11 11.56 -21.95
N ASP A 21 -51.82 11.83 -21.92
CA ASP A 21 -50.81 10.85 -21.57
C ASP A 21 -50.90 10.49 -20.08
N ASN A 22 -51.03 11.48 -19.20
CA ASN A 22 -51.25 11.27 -17.76
C ASN A 22 -52.52 10.46 -17.45
N GLU A 23 -53.62 10.68 -18.20
CA GLU A 23 -54.86 9.89 -18.08
C GLU A 23 -54.65 8.40 -18.41
N ARG A 24 -53.60 8.06 -19.19
CA ARG A 24 -53.25 6.69 -19.66
C ARG A 24 -52.08 6.07 -18.92
N GLY A 25 -51.60 6.64 -17.81
CA GLY A 25 -50.48 6.15 -17.05
C GLY A 25 -49.12 6.58 -17.60
N ALA A 26 -49.07 7.69 -18.35
CA ALA A 26 -47.86 8.37 -18.84
C ALA A 26 -46.90 7.52 -19.73
N PRO A 27 -47.34 6.69 -20.68
CA PRO A 27 -46.47 5.89 -21.54
C PRO A 27 -45.63 6.75 -22.48
N LEU A 28 -46.11 7.88 -22.95
CA LEU A 28 -45.37 8.80 -23.80
C LEU A 28 -44.23 9.50 -23.02
N ARG A 29 -44.49 9.83 -21.76
CA ARG A 29 -43.48 10.36 -20.86
C ARG A 29 -42.33 9.36 -20.65
N ALA A 30 -42.66 8.08 -20.42
CA ALA A 30 -41.66 7.03 -20.29
C ALA A 30 -40.82 6.85 -21.57
N LEU A 31 -41.46 6.87 -22.75
CA LEU A 31 -40.76 6.78 -24.03
C LEU A 31 -39.83 7.98 -24.25
N LEU A 32 -40.29 9.20 -23.97
CA LEU A 32 -39.46 10.39 -24.14
C LEU A 32 -38.32 10.46 -23.13
N ALA A 33 -38.49 9.92 -21.92
CA ALA A 33 -37.41 9.82 -20.95
C ALA A 33 -36.26 8.94 -21.44
N VAL A 34 -36.55 7.82 -22.13
CA VAL A 34 -35.51 6.98 -22.75
C VAL A 34 -34.78 7.74 -23.88
N ILE A 35 -35.50 8.48 -24.71
CA ILE A 35 -34.87 9.30 -25.77
C ILE A 35 -34.03 10.43 -25.16
N GLU A 36 -34.52 11.03 -24.06
CA GLU A 36 -33.82 12.11 -23.37
C GLU A 36 -32.52 11.62 -22.71
N SER A 37 -32.48 10.41 -22.17
CA SER A 37 -31.27 9.83 -21.61
C SER A 37 -30.15 9.67 -22.68
N GLU A 38 -30.50 9.29 -23.90
CA GLU A 38 -29.55 9.21 -25.01
C GLU A 38 -29.08 10.61 -25.49
N LEU A 39 -30.00 11.57 -25.49
CA LEU A 39 -29.66 12.96 -25.81
C LEU A 39 -28.72 13.56 -24.76
N GLU A 40 -28.96 13.30 -23.47
CA GLU A 40 -28.07 13.72 -22.38
C GLU A 40 -26.68 13.10 -22.52
N ALA A 41 -26.58 11.84 -22.92
CA ALA A 41 -25.28 11.20 -23.18
C ALA A 41 -24.51 11.92 -24.29
N VAL A 42 -25.17 12.29 -25.40
CA VAL A 42 -24.56 13.04 -26.51
C VAL A 42 -24.14 14.45 -26.09
N GLU A 43 -24.98 15.14 -25.30
CA GLU A 43 -24.66 16.47 -24.78
C GLU A 43 -23.46 16.40 -23.78
N ALA A 44 -23.42 15.37 -22.94
CA ALA A 44 -22.28 15.12 -22.06
C ALA A 44 -20.98 14.85 -22.81
N ASP A 45 -21.01 14.06 -23.89
CA ASP A 45 -19.87 13.81 -24.74
C ASP A 45 -19.41 15.10 -25.45
N THR A 46 -20.35 15.94 -25.87
CA THR A 46 -20.01 17.26 -26.46
C THR A 46 -19.32 18.18 -25.45
N ALA A 47 -19.77 18.18 -24.19
CA ALA A 47 -19.11 18.93 -23.13
C ALA A 47 -17.69 18.39 -22.85
N ARG A 48 -17.52 17.05 -22.83
CA ARG A 48 -16.20 16.42 -22.67
C ARG A 48 -15.22 16.75 -23.79
N LEU A 49 -15.69 16.99 -25.02
CA LEU A 49 -14.81 17.41 -26.11
C LEU A 49 -14.06 18.70 -25.78
N TYR A 50 -14.71 19.65 -25.11
CA TYR A 50 -14.03 20.88 -24.70
C TYR A 50 -13.00 20.60 -23.58
N ASP A 51 -13.33 19.80 -22.59
CA ASP A 51 -12.43 19.41 -21.52
C ASP A 51 -11.20 18.62 -22.07
N ASN A 52 -11.42 17.82 -23.11
CA ASN A 52 -10.39 17.02 -23.77
C ASN A 52 -9.36 17.82 -24.60
N TRP A 53 -9.55 19.13 -24.75
CA TRP A 53 -8.55 20.01 -25.38
C TRP A 53 -7.43 20.44 -24.43
N PHE A 54 -7.62 20.28 -23.12
CA PHE A 54 -6.68 20.75 -22.10
C PHE A 54 -6.08 19.57 -21.34
N ILE A 55 -4.77 19.56 -21.22
CA ILE A 55 -4.03 18.47 -20.55
C ILE A 55 -4.44 18.29 -19.08
N GLU A 56 -4.92 19.35 -18.44
CA GLU A 56 -5.35 19.34 -17.04
C GLU A 56 -6.69 18.63 -16.82
N THR A 57 -7.60 18.73 -17.79
CA THR A 57 -9.01 18.28 -17.67
C THR A 57 -9.35 17.10 -18.58
N CYS A 58 -8.54 16.83 -19.59
CA CYS A 58 -8.81 15.79 -20.59
C CYS A 58 -8.92 14.39 -19.98
N ASP A 59 -9.65 13.51 -20.64
CA ASP A 59 -9.65 12.08 -20.34
C ASP A 59 -8.27 11.46 -20.58
N GLU A 60 -7.94 10.38 -19.86
CA GLU A 60 -6.61 9.76 -19.90
C GLU A 60 -6.26 9.23 -21.30
N TRP A 61 -7.25 8.75 -22.07
CA TRP A 61 -7.04 8.28 -23.45
C TRP A 61 -6.64 9.38 -24.42
N THR A 62 -6.94 10.66 -24.12
CA THR A 62 -6.61 11.83 -24.97
C THR A 62 -5.16 12.30 -24.76
N VAL A 63 -4.58 11.99 -23.60
CA VAL A 63 -3.21 12.42 -23.25
C VAL A 63 -2.17 12.10 -24.31
N PRO A 64 -2.09 10.89 -24.91
CA PRO A 64 -1.14 10.58 -25.97
C PRO A 64 -1.29 11.48 -27.21
N TYR A 65 -2.52 11.84 -27.59
CA TYR A 65 -2.76 12.72 -28.75
C TYR A 65 -2.26 14.14 -28.51
N ILE A 66 -2.46 14.68 -27.30
CA ILE A 66 -1.87 15.97 -26.91
C ILE A 66 -0.33 15.85 -26.91
N GLY A 67 0.20 14.71 -26.44
CA GLY A 67 1.62 14.41 -26.48
C GLY A 67 2.21 14.44 -27.89
N ASP A 68 1.52 13.86 -28.86
CA ASP A 68 1.94 13.87 -30.28
C ASP A 68 2.01 15.31 -30.86
N LEU A 69 1.04 16.16 -30.54
CA LEU A 69 1.06 17.57 -30.92
C LEU A 69 2.27 18.33 -30.37
N LEU A 70 2.71 17.97 -29.15
CA LEU A 70 3.91 18.55 -28.54
C LEU A 70 5.20 17.85 -28.96
N GLY A 71 5.11 16.75 -29.73
CA GLY A 71 6.23 15.89 -30.07
C GLY A 71 6.84 15.19 -28.82
N ALA A 72 6.06 14.92 -27.80
CA ALA A 72 6.50 14.13 -26.67
C ALA A 72 6.72 12.68 -27.12
N ARG A 73 7.84 12.08 -26.74
CA ARG A 73 8.07 10.66 -27.03
C ARG A 73 7.06 9.81 -26.26
N PRO A 74 6.42 8.82 -26.91
CA PRO A 74 5.52 7.93 -26.19
C PRO A 74 6.29 7.10 -25.16
N ILE A 75 5.76 7.03 -23.96
CA ILE A 75 6.23 6.13 -22.90
C ILE A 75 5.18 5.06 -22.64
N ARG A 76 5.60 3.92 -22.08
CA ARG A 76 4.69 2.83 -21.75
C ARG A 76 3.74 3.29 -20.64
N PRO A 77 2.42 3.20 -20.81
CA PRO A 77 1.48 3.52 -19.76
C PRO A 77 1.61 2.52 -18.60
N VAL A 78 1.53 3.00 -17.37
CA VAL A 78 1.62 2.18 -16.15
C VAL A 78 0.44 2.51 -15.21
N PRO A 79 -0.81 2.35 -15.67
CA PRO A 79 -1.99 2.77 -14.91
C PRO A 79 -2.18 1.98 -13.62
N SER A 80 -1.81 0.70 -13.61
CA SER A 80 -1.91 -0.15 -12.42
C SER A 80 -1.04 0.30 -11.24
N ALA A 81 0.06 1.01 -11.52
CA ALA A 81 0.90 1.63 -10.50
C ALA A 81 0.47 3.05 -10.11
N GLY A 82 -0.65 3.55 -10.65
CA GLY A 82 -1.12 4.91 -10.43
C GLY A 82 -0.25 6.00 -11.09
N VAL A 83 0.57 5.65 -12.07
CA VAL A 83 1.44 6.58 -12.81
C VAL A 83 0.79 6.93 -14.13
N SER A 84 0.24 8.14 -14.23
CA SER A 84 -0.33 8.70 -15.45
C SER A 84 0.76 9.30 -16.34
N THR A 85 0.60 9.20 -17.64
CA THR A 85 1.45 9.88 -18.62
C THR A 85 1.16 11.38 -18.72
N ARG A 86 0.10 11.87 -18.07
CA ARG A 86 -0.35 13.27 -18.10
C ARG A 86 0.74 14.26 -17.65
N ALA A 87 1.38 14.00 -16.51
CA ALA A 87 2.44 14.86 -16.00
C ALA A 87 3.64 14.95 -16.97
N TRP A 88 3.99 13.82 -17.59
CA TRP A 88 5.01 13.75 -18.63
C TRP A 88 4.69 14.68 -19.81
N VAL A 89 3.48 14.59 -20.36
CA VAL A 89 3.04 15.39 -21.49
C VAL A 89 2.93 16.87 -21.11
N ALA A 90 2.31 17.18 -19.97
CA ALA A 90 2.14 18.54 -19.46
C ALA A 90 3.47 19.28 -19.29
N ASN A 91 4.50 18.57 -18.83
CA ASN A 91 5.80 19.17 -18.54
C ASN A 91 6.79 19.12 -19.72
N THR A 92 6.46 18.52 -20.86
CA THR A 92 7.38 18.33 -22.00
C THR A 92 8.09 19.61 -22.43
N ILE A 93 7.36 20.72 -22.58
CA ILE A 93 7.95 22.01 -22.98
C ILE A 93 8.88 22.57 -21.89
N ALA A 94 8.48 22.44 -20.62
CA ALA A 94 9.30 22.86 -19.47
C ALA A 94 10.62 22.07 -19.40
N TYR A 95 10.57 20.75 -19.65
CA TYR A 95 11.77 19.91 -19.70
C TYR A 95 12.72 20.33 -20.82
N ARG A 96 12.22 20.58 -22.04
CA ARG A 96 13.04 20.99 -23.17
C ARG A 96 13.72 22.33 -22.95
N ARG A 97 13.02 23.27 -22.29
CA ARG A 97 13.57 24.61 -21.96
C ARG A 97 14.69 24.56 -20.93
N ARG A 98 14.65 23.60 -20.01
CA ARG A 98 15.61 23.46 -18.90
C ARG A 98 16.45 22.18 -18.99
N LYS A 99 16.57 21.60 -20.18
CA LYS A 99 17.24 20.34 -20.44
C LYS A 99 18.62 20.26 -19.76
N GLY A 100 18.85 19.15 -19.04
CA GLY A 100 20.12 18.81 -18.41
C GLY A 100 20.40 19.52 -17.07
N THR A 101 19.42 20.17 -16.45
CA THR A 101 19.57 20.65 -15.07
C THR A 101 19.18 19.54 -14.10
N ALA A 102 19.84 19.47 -12.93
CA ALA A 102 19.54 18.47 -11.90
C ALA A 102 18.06 18.47 -11.49
N LEU A 103 17.46 19.67 -11.31
CA LEU A 103 16.04 19.81 -10.98
C LEU A 103 15.11 19.20 -12.02
N VAL A 104 15.42 19.33 -13.31
CA VAL A 104 14.62 18.72 -14.38
C VAL A 104 14.75 17.21 -14.35
N LEU A 105 15.94 16.66 -14.07
CA LEU A 105 16.14 15.21 -13.99
C LEU A 105 15.37 14.61 -12.79
N GLU A 106 15.30 15.32 -11.66
CA GLU A 106 14.47 14.91 -10.51
C GLU A 106 12.98 14.90 -10.84
N GLN A 107 12.48 16.00 -11.45
CA GLN A 107 11.08 16.10 -11.83
C GLN A 107 10.71 15.06 -12.89
N LEU A 108 11.55 14.92 -13.93
CA LEU A 108 11.40 13.91 -14.97
C LEU A 108 11.28 12.50 -14.41
N ALA A 109 12.20 12.14 -13.51
CA ALA A 109 12.18 10.84 -12.88
C ALA A 109 10.89 10.59 -12.09
N ARG A 110 10.44 11.58 -11.33
CA ARG A 110 9.19 11.49 -10.57
C ARG A 110 7.97 11.36 -11.48
N ASP A 111 7.87 12.19 -12.52
CA ASP A 111 6.72 12.21 -13.40
C ASP A 111 6.61 10.95 -14.28
N VAL A 112 7.75 10.35 -14.65
CA VAL A 112 7.80 9.12 -15.46
C VAL A 112 7.67 7.84 -14.63
N THR A 113 8.21 7.85 -13.40
CA THR A 113 8.23 6.63 -12.57
C THR A 113 7.25 6.66 -11.41
N GLY A 114 6.77 7.83 -10.98
CA GLY A 114 6.04 8.00 -9.73
C GLY A 114 6.92 7.83 -8.47
N TRP A 115 8.24 7.69 -8.62
CA TRP A 115 9.17 7.56 -7.50
C TRP A 115 9.80 8.91 -7.15
N PRO A 116 9.91 9.27 -5.87
CA PRO A 116 10.76 10.38 -5.45
C PRO A 116 12.19 10.19 -5.93
N ALA A 117 12.82 11.27 -6.38
CA ALA A 117 14.13 11.22 -6.98
C ALA A 117 15.05 12.34 -6.48
N ALA A 118 16.34 12.09 -6.47
CA ALA A 118 17.38 13.11 -6.27
C ALA A 118 18.47 12.96 -7.34
N ALA A 119 18.85 14.05 -7.97
CA ALA A 119 19.92 14.08 -8.97
C ALA A 119 21.20 14.66 -8.37
N VAL A 120 22.28 13.91 -8.46
CA VAL A 120 23.59 14.28 -7.93
C VAL A 120 24.60 14.43 -9.08
N GLU A 121 25.09 15.64 -9.28
CA GLU A 121 26.18 15.90 -10.19
C GLU A 121 27.50 15.57 -9.48
N PHE A 122 28.09 14.42 -9.77
CA PHE A 122 29.25 13.91 -9.04
C PHE A 122 30.50 14.80 -9.13
N PHE A 123 30.60 15.62 -10.18
CA PHE A 123 31.72 16.56 -10.28
C PHE A 123 31.77 17.54 -9.07
N GLN A 124 30.63 17.82 -8.45
CA GLN A 124 30.56 18.67 -7.24
C GLN A 124 31.14 17.96 -6.00
N ARG A 125 31.27 16.66 -6.05
CA ARG A 125 31.76 15.80 -4.97
C ARG A 125 33.22 15.37 -5.16
N LEU A 126 33.91 15.86 -6.21
CA LEU A 126 35.30 15.54 -6.44
C LEU A 126 36.22 16.42 -5.58
N GLY A 127 37.20 15.79 -4.94
CA GLY A 127 38.18 16.44 -4.07
C GLY A 127 39.16 17.35 -4.82
N THR A 128 39.46 17.03 -6.07
CA THR A 128 40.32 17.84 -6.96
C THR A 128 39.65 18.02 -8.31
N THR A 129 39.54 19.27 -8.75
CA THR A 129 39.25 19.63 -10.13
C THR A 129 40.48 20.28 -10.71
N GLN A 130 41.02 19.72 -11.77
CA GLN A 130 42.33 20.18 -12.33
C GLN A 130 42.17 21.25 -13.42
N HIS A 131 41.03 21.92 -13.52
CA HIS A 131 40.88 22.96 -14.54
C HIS A 131 41.29 24.32 -13.99
N MET A 132 42.28 24.93 -14.54
CA MET A 132 42.86 26.22 -14.05
C MET A 132 41.83 27.37 -14.04
N ASN A 133 40.85 27.36 -14.94
CA ASN A 133 39.82 28.40 -15.01
C ASN A 133 38.60 28.12 -14.07
N HIS A 134 38.57 26.97 -13.40
CA HIS A 134 37.47 26.58 -12.53
C HIS A 134 38.00 26.10 -11.17
N VAL A 135 38.94 26.85 -10.60
CA VAL A 135 39.47 26.55 -9.28
C VAL A 135 38.36 26.76 -8.24
N ARG A 136 37.94 25.69 -7.58
CA ARG A 136 37.08 25.77 -6.43
C ARG A 136 37.86 26.21 -5.22
N ARG A 137 37.59 27.43 -4.76
CA ARG A 137 38.23 28.00 -3.56
C ARG A 137 37.56 27.52 -2.26
N ALA A 138 36.31 27.02 -2.33
CA ALA A 138 35.68 26.41 -1.18
C ALA A 138 36.41 25.11 -0.79
N PRO A 139 36.69 24.89 0.49
CA PRO A 139 37.34 23.66 0.93
C PRO A 139 36.46 22.47 0.53
N THR A 140 37.05 21.51 -0.15
CA THR A 140 36.40 20.22 -0.37
C THR A 140 36.18 19.58 0.99
N ALA A 141 34.93 19.12 1.24
CA ALA A 141 34.57 18.48 2.49
C ALA A 141 35.35 17.16 2.65
N THR A 142 36.49 17.21 3.30
CA THR A 142 37.25 15.99 3.66
C THR A 142 36.53 15.26 4.78
N ALA A 143 36.53 13.91 4.72
CA ALA A 143 35.94 13.10 5.75
C ALA A 143 36.60 13.35 7.11
N CYS A 144 35.79 13.71 8.10
CA CYS A 144 36.22 13.87 9.49
C CYS A 144 35.65 12.70 10.32
N VAL A 145 36.52 11.91 10.94
CA VAL A 145 36.13 10.76 11.78
C VAL A 145 35.30 11.19 13.00
N ARG A 146 35.42 12.43 13.42
CA ARG A 146 34.66 12.99 14.55
C ARG A 146 33.24 13.43 14.16
N ASP A 147 32.96 13.57 12.88
CA ASP A 147 31.63 13.94 12.39
C ASP A 147 30.80 12.68 12.05
N ALA A 148 30.28 12.05 13.10
CA ALA A 148 29.45 10.86 12.97
C ALA A 148 28.16 11.11 12.19
N ALA A 149 27.60 12.35 12.26
CA ALA A 149 26.38 12.70 11.54
C ALA A 149 26.60 12.75 10.03
N ALA A 150 27.73 13.32 9.59
CA ALA A 150 28.12 13.31 8.18
C ALA A 150 28.47 11.89 7.69
N ALA A 151 29.14 11.08 8.51
CA ALA A 151 29.42 9.69 8.19
C ALA A 151 28.14 8.84 8.03
N GLN A 152 27.16 9.04 8.91
CA GLN A 152 25.86 8.39 8.79
C GLN A 152 25.11 8.86 7.52
N LEU A 153 25.18 10.15 7.18
CA LEU A 153 24.56 10.70 5.97
C LEU A 153 25.20 10.15 4.71
N ALA A 154 26.51 9.95 4.71
CA ALA A 154 27.24 9.38 3.56
C ALA A 154 26.81 7.94 3.24
N GLN A 155 26.39 7.18 4.24
CA GLN A 155 25.92 5.80 4.07
C GLN A 155 24.40 5.73 3.80
N ALA A 156 23.64 6.69 4.27
CA ALA A 156 22.19 6.71 4.12
C ALA A 156 21.77 6.88 2.65
N SER A 157 20.61 6.33 2.30
CA SER A 157 20.02 6.46 0.97
C SER A 157 21.00 6.16 -0.17
N SER A 158 21.80 5.11 -0.01
CA SER A 158 22.82 4.68 -0.97
C SER A 158 23.86 5.77 -1.32
N GLY A 159 24.03 6.78 -0.45
CA GLY A 159 24.97 7.89 -0.64
C GLY A 159 24.41 9.07 -1.46
N ALA A 160 23.11 9.17 -1.63
CA ALA A 160 22.46 10.28 -2.36
C ALA A 160 22.84 11.65 -1.78
N PHE A 161 23.00 11.74 -0.46
CA PHE A 161 23.30 12.97 0.25
C PHE A 161 24.70 12.98 0.87
N ASP A 162 25.62 12.15 0.36
CA ASP A 162 27.00 12.06 0.84
C ASP A 162 27.66 13.46 0.82
N PRO A 163 28.10 14.01 1.96
CA PRO A 163 28.69 15.34 2.03
C PRO A 163 30.19 15.37 1.74
N PHE A 164 30.83 14.19 1.60
CA PHE A 164 32.27 14.11 1.51
C PHE A 164 32.78 14.27 0.09
N ALA A 165 34.04 14.68 -0.03
CA ALA A 165 34.78 14.70 -1.29
C ALA A 165 35.40 13.34 -1.58
N HIS A 166 35.35 12.95 -2.84
CA HIS A 166 35.85 11.67 -3.33
C HIS A 166 36.94 11.85 -4.38
N THR A 167 37.75 10.84 -4.52
CA THR A 167 38.69 10.75 -5.65
C THR A 167 37.95 10.35 -6.92
N LEU A 168 38.56 10.69 -8.07
CA LEU A 168 37.98 10.37 -9.37
C LEU A 168 37.93 8.85 -9.58
N GLU A 169 36.74 8.38 -10.01
CA GLU A 169 36.46 6.98 -10.33
C GLU A 169 36.48 6.75 -11.84
N VAL A 170 37.18 5.71 -12.31
CA VAL A 170 37.34 5.40 -13.74
C VAL A 170 36.19 4.51 -14.27
N ARG A 171 35.43 3.86 -13.41
CA ARG A 171 34.30 3.01 -13.83
C ARG A 171 33.24 3.83 -14.56
N ASN A 172 32.69 3.25 -15.63
CA ASN A 172 31.55 3.88 -16.31
C ASN A 172 30.33 3.94 -15.38
N ALA A 173 29.53 5.00 -15.52
CA ALA A 173 28.30 5.16 -14.77
C ALA A 173 27.28 4.07 -15.12
N ASP A 174 27.05 3.83 -16.41
CA ASP A 174 26.15 2.79 -16.92
C ASP A 174 26.98 1.80 -17.79
N PRO A 175 26.86 0.47 -17.64
CA PRO A 175 26.04 -0.28 -16.65
C PRO A 175 26.77 -0.58 -15.33
N ARG A 176 27.99 -0.10 -15.12
CA ARG A 176 28.84 -0.49 -13.98
C ARG A 176 28.60 0.31 -12.69
N GLY A 177 27.66 1.26 -12.70
CA GLY A 177 27.30 2.08 -11.54
C GLY A 177 28.44 2.96 -11.01
N GLY A 178 29.35 3.42 -11.88
CA GLY A 178 30.40 4.38 -11.52
C GLY A 178 29.80 5.70 -11.07
N ARG A 179 30.39 6.34 -10.07
CA ARG A 179 29.85 7.56 -9.45
C ARG A 179 30.74 8.76 -9.68
N PHE A 180 31.82 8.88 -8.97
CA PHE A 180 32.62 10.10 -8.81
C PHE A 180 33.50 10.41 -10.02
N ASN A 181 32.89 11.04 -11.06
CA ASN A 181 33.61 11.50 -12.23
C ASN A 181 32.95 12.79 -12.76
N ILE A 182 33.67 13.57 -13.58
CA ILE A 182 33.21 14.84 -14.13
C ILE A 182 31.94 14.69 -14.97
N PRO A 183 31.82 13.72 -15.91
CA PRO A 183 30.64 13.58 -16.75
C PRO A 183 29.50 12.78 -16.08
N HIS A 184 29.71 12.30 -14.86
CA HIS A 184 28.74 11.41 -14.23
C HIS A 184 27.68 12.17 -13.45
N VAL A 185 26.43 11.73 -13.61
CA VAL A 185 25.27 12.16 -12.84
C VAL A 185 24.64 10.93 -12.21
N GLY A 186 24.43 10.94 -10.90
CA GLY A 186 23.69 9.92 -10.19
C GLY A 186 22.22 10.31 -10.07
N LEU A 187 21.32 9.43 -10.44
CA LEU A 187 19.89 9.59 -10.20
C LEU A 187 19.47 8.55 -9.15
N TYR A 188 19.13 9.04 -7.97
CA TYR A 188 18.71 8.21 -6.85
C TYR A 188 17.20 8.17 -6.76
N LEU A 189 16.63 6.97 -6.61
CA LEU A 189 15.19 6.71 -6.63
C LEU A 189 14.76 6.01 -5.35
N TRP A 190 13.67 6.46 -4.75
CA TRP A 190 13.04 5.82 -3.59
C TRP A 190 11.80 5.07 -4.05
N ARG A 191 11.84 3.73 -4.01
CA ARG A 191 10.73 2.86 -4.44
C ARG A 191 9.69 2.64 -3.34
N LEU A 192 10.08 2.75 -2.08
CA LEU A 192 9.17 2.61 -0.96
C LEU A 192 8.24 3.81 -0.84
N ARG A 193 6.99 3.53 -0.49
CA ARG A 193 5.96 4.54 -0.26
C ARG A 193 5.84 4.84 1.23
N PRO A 194 5.88 6.11 1.66
CA PRO A 194 5.60 6.47 3.03
C PRO A 194 4.10 6.24 3.33
N GLN A 195 3.83 5.63 4.46
CA GLN A 195 2.49 5.37 4.99
C GLN A 195 2.33 6.14 6.30
N PRO A 196 1.85 7.39 6.26
CA PRO A 196 1.61 8.17 7.47
C PRO A 196 0.47 7.53 8.26
N LEU A 197 0.73 7.24 9.54
CA LEU A 197 -0.23 6.68 10.46
C LEU A 197 -0.59 7.76 11.49
N GLY A 198 -1.85 8.11 11.52
CA GLY A 198 -2.35 9.24 12.29
C GLY A 198 -2.40 10.54 11.47
N SER A 199 -3.33 11.42 11.82
CA SER A 199 -3.56 12.67 11.07
C SER A 199 -2.63 13.82 11.45
N GLY A 200 -1.86 13.68 12.52
CA GLY A 200 -0.83 14.65 12.93
C GLY A 200 -1.28 16.11 13.11
N ALA A 201 -2.58 16.39 13.09
CA ALA A 201 -3.09 17.77 13.18
C ALA A 201 -2.75 18.42 14.52
N PRO A 202 -2.14 19.61 14.56
CA PRO A 202 -1.90 20.32 15.80
C PRO A 202 -3.21 20.92 16.34
N GLY A 203 -3.51 20.70 17.61
CA GLY A 203 -4.64 21.34 18.25
C GLY A 203 -5.07 20.66 19.56
N GLY A 204 -5.42 21.42 20.59
CA GLY A 204 -5.75 20.96 21.94
C GLY A 204 -6.83 19.85 22.03
N ALA A 205 -7.39 19.63 23.21
CA ALA A 205 -8.30 18.51 23.52
C ALA A 205 -9.47 18.30 22.52
N ALA A 206 -9.96 19.37 21.88
CA ALA A 206 -11.00 19.27 20.83
C ALA A 206 -10.46 18.68 19.52
N ALA A 207 -9.17 18.80 19.22
CA ALA A 207 -8.55 18.22 18.04
C ALA A 207 -8.21 16.73 18.22
N MET A 208 -8.10 16.24 19.45
CA MET A 208 -7.93 14.81 19.72
C MET A 208 -9.15 14.00 19.27
N ALA A 209 -10.36 14.56 19.33
CA ALA A 209 -11.56 13.88 18.89
C ALA A 209 -11.67 13.70 17.36
N THR A 210 -10.86 14.42 16.58
CA THR A 210 -10.82 14.36 15.11
C THR A 210 -9.47 13.85 14.59
N ALA A 211 -8.47 13.71 15.44
CA ALA A 211 -7.15 13.19 15.09
C ALA A 211 -7.16 11.66 15.10
N ASP A 212 -6.48 11.06 14.16
CA ASP A 212 -6.24 9.63 14.14
C ASP A 212 -4.85 9.33 14.71
N PHE A 213 -4.76 8.33 15.58
CA PHE A 213 -3.54 7.88 16.24
C PHE A 213 -3.42 6.38 16.10
N ILE A 214 -2.19 5.86 16.19
CA ILE A 214 -1.94 4.43 16.35
C ILE A 214 -1.53 4.14 17.80
N SER A 215 -1.98 3.01 18.31
CA SER A 215 -1.50 2.51 19.60
C SER A 215 -0.12 1.89 19.45
N ALA A 216 0.80 2.24 20.36
CA ALA A 216 2.00 1.46 20.55
C ALA A 216 1.69 0.21 21.39
N ARG A 217 2.47 -0.84 21.23
CA ARG A 217 2.30 -2.10 21.97
C ARG A 217 3.47 -2.33 22.93
N GLN A 218 3.16 -2.53 24.20
CA GLN A 218 4.14 -2.90 25.19
C GLN A 218 4.54 -4.37 25.03
N ASP A 219 5.83 -4.67 25.10
CA ASP A 219 6.33 -6.03 25.14
C ASP A 219 6.63 -6.49 26.58
N ALA A 220 7.04 -7.75 26.73
CA ALA A 220 7.40 -8.33 28.02
C ALA A 220 8.65 -7.69 28.68
N GLY A 221 9.50 -7.00 27.91
CA GLY A 221 10.67 -6.27 28.36
C GLY A 221 10.36 -4.86 28.88
N GLY A 222 9.09 -4.42 28.81
CA GLY A 222 8.65 -3.11 29.25
C GLY A 222 8.82 -1.98 28.22
N TRP A 223 9.31 -2.30 27.02
CA TRP A 223 9.39 -1.36 25.89
C TRP A 223 8.05 -1.26 25.16
N TRP A 224 7.90 -0.21 24.39
CA TRP A 224 6.76 -0.01 23.53
C TRP A 224 7.21 -0.06 22.08
N HIS A 225 6.70 -0.99 21.29
CA HIS A 225 6.83 -0.96 19.83
C HIS A 225 5.91 0.09 19.25
N MET A 226 6.44 0.94 18.35
CA MET A 226 5.64 1.94 17.64
C MET A 226 4.64 1.28 16.69
N HIS A 227 4.92 0.04 16.26
CA HIS A 227 4.00 -0.74 15.44
C HIS A 227 3.00 -1.50 16.35
N PRO A 228 1.67 -1.39 16.12
CA PRO A 228 0.65 -1.97 17.02
C PRO A 228 0.71 -3.49 17.12
N ALA A 229 1.26 -4.19 16.12
CA ALA A 229 1.46 -5.63 16.17
C ALA A 229 2.64 -6.07 17.07
N GLY A 230 3.38 -5.15 17.68
CA GLY A 230 4.52 -5.48 18.56
C GLY A 230 5.73 -5.97 17.79
N VAL A 231 5.96 -5.47 16.59
CA VAL A 231 7.12 -5.80 15.74
C VAL A 231 8.04 -4.59 15.59
N ASP A 232 9.33 -4.85 15.44
CA ASP A 232 10.28 -3.83 15.09
C ASP A 232 10.03 -3.34 13.64
N ALA A 233 9.84 -2.03 13.47
CA ALA A 233 9.64 -1.40 12.18
C ALA A 233 10.30 -0.01 12.17
N PRO A 234 11.21 0.29 11.25
CA PRO A 234 11.89 1.58 11.21
C PRO A 234 10.90 2.72 10.93
N VAL A 235 11.18 3.88 11.54
CA VAL A 235 10.41 5.09 11.34
C VAL A 235 10.93 5.84 10.13
N PHE A 236 10.01 6.25 9.24
CA PHE A 236 10.31 6.93 7.99
C PHE A 236 9.98 8.42 8.03
N ASN A 237 10.63 9.17 7.18
CA ASN A 237 10.23 10.52 6.86
C ASN A 237 8.96 10.51 5.99
N ASN A 238 8.08 11.49 6.23
CA ASN A 238 6.91 11.75 5.40
C ASN A 238 7.11 13.09 4.69
N PRO A 239 7.75 13.10 3.51
CA PRO A 239 8.06 14.35 2.83
C PRO A 239 6.78 15.09 2.43
N PRO A 240 6.76 16.44 2.52
CA PRO A 240 5.65 17.22 2.01
C PRO A 240 5.53 17.06 0.50
N THR A 241 4.32 16.88 0.02
CA THR A 241 4.05 16.93 -1.42
C THR A 241 4.10 18.39 -1.86
N GLU A 242 4.91 18.71 -2.89
CA GLU A 242 4.84 20.00 -3.52
C GLU A 242 3.50 20.10 -4.26
N SER A 243 2.55 20.83 -3.65
CA SER A 243 1.26 21.16 -4.26
C SER A 243 1.38 22.52 -4.94
N GLY A 244 1.12 22.57 -6.25
CA GLY A 244 1.16 23.82 -7.02
C GLY A 244 1.55 23.57 -8.48
N SER A 245 2.03 24.56 -9.17
CA SER A 245 2.31 24.66 -10.62
C SER A 245 3.06 23.50 -11.33
N GLY A 246 3.12 22.33 -10.79
CA GLY A 246 3.75 21.15 -11.40
C GLY A 246 5.29 21.18 -11.51
N ALA A 247 5.93 22.32 -11.27
CA ALA A 247 7.38 22.46 -11.35
C ALA A 247 8.06 22.29 -9.98
N ILE A 248 9.05 21.43 -9.90
CA ILE A 248 9.94 21.37 -8.73
C ILE A 248 10.77 22.64 -8.68
N THR A 249 10.67 23.36 -7.57
CA THR A 249 11.39 24.63 -7.38
C THR A 249 12.68 24.46 -6.57
N GLN A 250 12.80 23.36 -5.85
CA GLN A 250 13.94 23.10 -4.96
C GLN A 250 14.46 21.68 -5.17
N ALA A 251 15.79 21.53 -5.16
CA ALA A 251 16.44 20.21 -5.24
C ALA A 251 16.04 19.33 -4.06
N ALA A 252 16.04 18.02 -4.30
CA ALA A 252 15.78 17.04 -3.27
C ALA A 252 16.81 17.15 -2.14
N ARG A 253 16.32 17.04 -0.92
CA ARG A 253 17.12 16.99 0.33
C ARG A 253 16.64 15.80 1.15
N GLU A 254 17.40 15.45 2.18
CA GLU A 254 17.09 14.34 3.07
C GLU A 254 15.66 14.43 3.64
N GLU A 255 15.25 15.62 4.08
CA GLU A 255 13.91 15.84 4.63
C GLU A 255 12.77 15.82 3.59
N ARG A 256 13.10 15.69 2.31
CA ARG A 256 12.14 15.70 1.18
C ARG A 256 12.03 14.37 0.44
N VAL A 257 12.62 13.33 0.99
CA VAL A 257 12.54 11.97 0.42
C VAL A 257 12.03 10.99 1.46
N PRO A 258 11.32 9.93 1.05
CA PRO A 258 10.79 8.91 1.97
C PRO A 258 11.92 7.93 2.35
N ALA A 259 12.77 8.35 3.26
CA ALA A 259 13.87 7.55 3.78
C ALA A 259 13.67 7.24 5.26
N PRO A 260 14.32 6.20 5.81
CA PRO A 260 14.37 5.97 7.25
C PRO A 260 14.96 7.20 7.96
N LEU A 261 14.38 7.58 9.09
CA LEU A 261 14.90 8.70 9.89
C LEU A 261 16.27 8.34 10.48
N ARG A 262 17.24 9.22 10.29
CA ARG A 262 18.57 9.04 10.83
C ARG A 262 18.64 9.48 12.32
N PRO A 263 19.09 8.58 13.22
CA PRO A 263 19.17 8.87 14.65
C PRO A 263 19.97 10.15 14.98
N LEU A 264 21.16 10.30 14.39
CA LEU A 264 22.03 11.46 14.68
C LEU A 264 21.48 12.79 14.15
N ALA A 265 20.76 12.78 13.01
CA ALA A 265 20.13 13.97 12.47
C ALA A 265 19.02 14.47 13.41
N LEU A 266 18.16 13.57 13.87
CA LEU A 266 17.08 13.92 14.78
C LEU A 266 17.57 14.25 16.17
N HIS A 267 18.64 13.56 16.65
CA HIS A 267 19.30 13.90 17.90
C HIS A 267 19.83 15.35 17.90
N ALA A 268 20.51 15.76 16.83
CA ALA A 268 21.02 17.14 16.70
C ALA A 268 19.87 18.15 16.73
N GLU A 269 18.76 17.86 16.06
CA GLU A 269 17.58 18.72 16.03
C GLU A 269 16.92 18.84 17.43
N PHE A 270 16.82 17.73 18.17
CA PHE A 270 16.33 17.77 19.56
C PHE A 270 17.28 18.57 20.48
N GLN A 271 18.59 18.53 20.27
CA GLN A 271 19.53 19.38 21.02
C GLN A 271 19.29 20.86 20.74
N GLN A 272 19.06 21.25 19.50
CA GLN A 272 18.76 22.62 19.10
C GLN A 272 17.44 23.10 19.72
N LEU A 273 16.37 22.28 19.66
CA LEU A 273 15.09 22.60 20.28
C LEU A 273 15.21 22.84 21.78
N ARG A 274 15.98 22.02 22.52
CA ARG A 274 16.23 22.18 23.95
C ARG A 274 17.03 23.44 24.27
N ALA A 275 17.95 23.81 23.37
CA ALA A 275 18.73 25.05 23.54
C ALA A 275 17.93 26.31 23.20
N GLY A 276 16.66 26.18 22.78
CA GLY A 276 15.82 27.31 22.35
C GLY A 276 16.33 27.99 21.08
N GLN A 277 17.14 27.28 20.28
CA GLN A 277 17.69 27.82 19.03
C GLN A 277 16.66 27.76 17.92
N ALA A 278 16.24 28.91 17.39
CA ALA A 278 15.31 29.00 16.27
C ALA A 278 15.99 28.78 14.90
N GLU A 279 17.29 28.98 14.81
CA GLU A 279 18.07 28.84 13.58
C GLU A 279 19.22 27.81 13.75
N PRO A 280 19.41 26.90 12.77
CA PRO A 280 18.55 26.70 11.61
C PRO A 280 17.17 26.14 11.99
N ALA A 281 16.14 26.47 11.21
CA ALA A 281 14.79 25.97 11.47
C ALA A 281 14.75 24.40 11.48
N PRO A 282 13.97 23.79 12.38
CA PRO A 282 13.82 22.33 12.42
C PRO A 282 13.39 21.76 11.06
N ARG A 283 14.03 20.68 10.63
CA ARG A 283 13.76 20.04 9.33
C ARG A 283 12.72 18.93 9.44
N PHE A 284 12.84 18.10 10.47
CA PHE A 284 11.98 16.94 10.71
C PHE A 284 10.92 17.23 11.78
N MET A 285 11.27 17.93 12.84
CA MET A 285 10.36 18.26 13.95
C MET A 285 9.80 19.69 13.82
N THR A 286 9.25 20.00 12.64
CA THR A 286 8.62 21.32 12.41
C THR A 286 7.38 21.50 13.30
N ALA A 287 7.03 22.76 13.60
CA ALA A 287 5.86 23.05 14.45
C ALA A 287 4.53 22.58 13.83
N HIS A 288 4.44 22.62 12.50
CA HIS A 288 3.19 22.30 11.78
C HIS A 288 3.11 20.86 11.32
N ARG A 289 4.24 20.21 11.09
CA ARG A 289 4.30 18.84 10.54
C ARG A 289 5.51 18.10 11.10
N PRO A 290 5.51 17.74 12.38
CA PRO A 290 6.56 16.91 12.95
C PRO A 290 6.45 15.49 12.39
N VAL A 291 7.60 14.84 12.16
CA VAL A 291 7.64 13.45 11.65
C VAL A 291 7.15 12.42 12.67
N LEU A 292 7.19 12.79 13.94
CA LEU A 292 6.75 11.97 15.07
C LEU A 292 6.06 12.82 16.12
N ARG A 293 4.93 12.33 16.65
CA ARG A 293 4.28 12.84 17.86
C ARG A 293 4.00 11.66 18.80
N CYS A 294 4.21 11.87 20.07
CA CYS A 294 4.00 10.87 21.09
C CYS A 294 3.05 11.40 22.17
N PHE A 295 2.02 10.62 22.46
CA PHE A 295 1.03 10.92 23.49
C PHE A 295 1.04 9.78 24.51
N VAL A 296 1.06 10.10 25.78
CA VAL A 296 1.10 9.12 26.86
C VAL A 296 -0.06 9.32 27.81
N ARG A 297 -0.68 8.22 28.24
CA ARG A 297 -1.62 8.22 29.34
C ARG A 297 -0.93 7.64 30.57
N LEU A 298 -0.88 8.44 31.63
CA LEU A 298 -0.28 8.05 32.90
C LEU A 298 -1.31 7.40 33.83
N THR A 299 -0.83 6.66 34.81
CA THR A 299 -1.68 6.05 35.84
C THR A 299 -2.51 7.11 36.56
N GLY A 300 -3.83 6.98 36.53
CA GLY A 300 -4.79 7.93 37.14
C GLY A 300 -5.28 9.03 36.19
N GLU A 301 -4.73 9.16 34.99
CA GLU A 301 -5.24 10.09 33.98
C GLU A 301 -6.27 9.40 33.05
N THR A 302 -7.22 10.19 32.57
CA THR A 302 -8.29 9.70 31.69
C THR A 302 -7.99 9.88 30.21
N LEU A 303 -7.17 10.88 29.85
CA LEU A 303 -6.81 11.22 28.48
C LEU A 303 -5.28 11.24 28.32
N PRO A 304 -4.77 10.83 27.17
CA PRO A 304 -3.35 10.95 26.85
C PRO A 304 -2.94 12.41 26.69
N VAL A 305 -1.71 12.72 27.10
CA VAL A 305 -1.09 14.05 26.97
C VAL A 305 0.08 13.94 26.00
N GLU A 306 0.21 14.94 25.10
CA GLU A 306 1.34 15.02 24.18
C GLU A 306 2.63 15.29 24.93
N LEU A 307 3.66 14.49 24.68
CA LEU A 307 4.99 14.73 25.18
C LEU A 307 5.65 15.87 24.40
N PRO A 308 6.21 16.88 25.10
CA PRO A 308 6.99 17.94 24.45
C PRO A 308 8.16 17.34 23.66
N ARG A 309 8.46 17.91 22.50
CA ARG A 309 9.57 17.45 21.64
C ARG A 309 10.92 17.53 22.36
N GLU A 310 11.05 18.50 23.25
CA GLU A 310 12.22 18.73 24.08
C GLU A 310 12.52 17.59 25.06
N ASP A 311 11.51 16.84 25.45
CA ASP A 311 11.60 15.75 26.43
C ASP A 311 11.94 14.40 25.79
N LEU A 312 11.95 14.33 24.45
CA LEU A 312 12.32 13.14 23.70
C LEU A 312 13.83 13.03 23.54
N CYS A 313 14.39 11.82 23.62
CA CYS A 313 15.80 11.57 23.30
C CYS A 313 15.96 10.37 22.39
N ILE A 314 16.97 10.44 21.53
CA ILE A 314 17.32 9.34 20.63
C ILE A 314 18.34 8.45 21.32
N CYS A 315 18.06 7.14 21.37
CA CYS A 315 19.02 6.15 21.79
C CYS A 315 18.73 4.80 21.16
N GLU A 316 19.66 3.90 21.22
CA GLU A 316 19.43 2.48 20.90
C GLU A 316 18.80 1.80 22.13
N ILE A 317 17.72 1.05 21.93
CA ILE A 317 17.02 0.30 22.98
C ILE A 317 17.29 -1.18 22.78
N PRO A 318 18.23 -1.79 23.54
CA PRO A 318 18.51 -3.22 23.49
C PRO A 318 17.39 -4.04 24.16
N ASP A 319 17.36 -5.35 23.87
CA ASP A 319 16.26 -6.22 24.30
C ASP A 319 16.16 -6.47 25.81
N ALA A 320 17.14 -6.08 26.62
CA ALA A 320 17.18 -6.41 28.05
C ALA A 320 17.97 -5.40 28.89
N VAL A 321 17.57 -4.13 28.95
CA VAL A 321 18.25 -3.15 29.82
C VAL A 321 17.26 -2.17 30.43
N GLU A 322 17.44 -1.86 31.72
CA GLU A 322 16.73 -0.78 32.39
C GLU A 322 17.25 0.58 31.85
N LEU A 323 16.34 1.42 31.37
CA LEU A 323 16.66 2.73 30.80
C LEU A 323 16.90 3.76 31.91
N ALA A 324 18.12 4.20 32.03
CA ALA A 324 18.46 5.41 32.78
C ALA A 324 18.46 6.62 31.83
N LEU A 325 17.39 7.42 31.85
CA LEU A 325 17.32 8.64 31.06
C LEU A 325 17.90 9.82 31.83
N PRO A 326 18.70 10.70 31.17
CA PRO A 326 19.15 11.92 31.81
C PRO A 326 17.97 12.87 32.02
N THR A 327 17.77 13.35 33.23
CA THR A 327 16.76 14.36 33.56
C THR A 327 17.01 15.66 32.80
N PRO A 328 15.96 16.35 32.28
CA PRO A 328 14.52 16.14 32.49
C PRO A 328 13.84 15.28 31.41
N ARG A 329 14.52 14.38 30.73
CA ARG A 329 13.98 13.62 29.60
C ARG A 329 13.01 12.54 30.04
N VAL A 330 11.96 12.34 29.27
CA VAL A 330 10.82 11.52 29.62
C VAL A 330 10.74 10.24 28.76
N ALA A 331 11.16 10.32 27.50
CA ALA A 331 11.06 9.18 26.57
C ALA A 331 12.32 8.98 25.74
N ALA A 332 12.72 7.72 25.58
CA ALA A 332 13.76 7.26 24.68
C ALA A 332 13.15 6.72 23.37
N LEU A 333 13.72 7.08 22.25
CA LEU A 333 13.27 6.67 20.93
C LEU A 333 14.38 5.92 20.20
N ASP A 334 14.11 4.70 19.79
CA ASP A 334 14.91 3.94 18.82
C ASP A 334 14.22 3.98 17.46
N LEU A 335 14.71 4.80 16.55
CA LEU A 335 14.11 5.04 15.23
C LEU A 335 14.30 3.86 14.27
N LEU A 336 15.38 3.10 14.44
CA LEU A 336 15.72 1.99 13.53
C LEU A 336 14.89 0.76 13.82
N ARG A 337 14.56 0.54 15.11
CA ARG A 337 13.69 -0.55 15.55
C ARG A 337 12.24 -0.12 15.73
N GLY A 338 11.97 1.20 15.77
CA GLY A 338 10.64 1.72 16.06
C GLY A 338 10.21 1.38 17.48
N ARG A 339 11.08 1.62 18.47
CA ARG A 339 10.79 1.36 19.88
C ARG A 339 10.78 2.64 20.71
N ILE A 340 9.97 2.65 21.76
CA ILE A 340 9.91 3.72 22.76
C ILE A 340 10.13 3.12 24.13
N GLY A 341 10.96 3.78 24.95
CA GLY A 341 11.20 3.42 26.34
C GLY A 341 10.88 4.59 27.28
N PHE A 342 10.35 4.26 28.44
CA PHE A 342 10.04 5.21 29.51
C PHE A 342 10.68 4.77 30.82
N PRO A 343 11.07 5.70 31.72
CA PRO A 343 11.42 5.37 33.08
C PRO A 343 10.23 4.71 33.78
N ALA A 344 10.44 3.60 34.49
CA ALA A 344 9.39 2.87 35.19
C ALA A 344 8.60 3.75 36.17
N ALA A 345 9.27 4.72 36.81
CA ALA A 345 8.65 5.66 37.74
C ALA A 345 7.58 6.56 37.11
N LEU A 346 7.53 6.70 35.79
CA LEU A 346 6.56 7.55 35.11
C LEU A 346 5.15 6.95 35.10
N GLY A 347 5.00 5.62 35.23
CA GLY A 347 3.71 4.95 35.28
C GLY A 347 2.89 5.06 33.99
N VAL A 348 3.53 4.90 32.83
CA VAL A 348 2.86 4.94 31.51
C VAL A 348 1.99 3.71 31.32
N VAL A 349 0.71 3.93 31.02
CA VAL A 349 -0.31 2.89 30.83
C VAL A 349 -0.64 2.68 29.35
N GLU A 350 -0.66 3.75 28.57
CA GLU A 350 -0.91 3.71 27.13
C GLU A 350 -0.02 4.71 26.40
N VAL A 351 0.34 4.35 25.17
CA VAL A 351 1.12 5.21 24.27
C VAL A 351 0.42 5.28 22.92
N TRP A 352 0.12 6.49 22.47
CA TRP A 352 -0.43 6.75 21.16
C TRP A 352 0.55 7.57 20.33
N LEU A 353 0.58 7.30 19.04
CA LEU A 353 1.59 7.86 18.15
C LEU A 353 0.98 8.42 16.88
N HIS A 354 1.65 9.46 16.38
CA HIS A 354 1.67 9.77 14.96
C HIS A 354 3.07 9.48 14.44
N ALA A 355 3.21 8.59 13.48
CA ALA A 355 4.48 8.19 12.89
C ALA A 355 4.27 7.75 11.44
N THR A 356 5.36 7.65 10.68
CA THR A 356 5.30 7.15 9.30
C THR A 356 6.09 5.87 9.19
N HIS A 357 5.45 4.83 8.66
CA HIS A 357 6.11 3.61 8.18
C HIS A 357 6.27 3.67 6.67
N ALA A 358 6.87 2.65 6.07
CA ALA A 358 6.94 2.54 4.62
C ALA A 358 6.56 1.14 4.16
N SER A 359 6.10 1.04 2.92
CA SER A 359 5.77 -0.22 2.25
C SER A 359 6.13 -0.16 0.77
N VAL A 360 6.23 -1.32 0.13
CA VAL A 360 6.47 -1.42 -1.32
C VAL A 360 5.25 -0.96 -2.12
N ALA A 361 4.05 -1.33 -1.66
CA ALA A 361 2.78 -1.07 -2.33
C ALA A 361 1.64 -0.95 -1.31
N ASP A 362 0.47 -0.57 -1.81
CA ASP A 362 -0.76 -0.48 -1.05
C ASP A 362 -1.41 -1.88 -0.89
N ILE A 363 -0.71 -2.78 -0.19
CA ILE A 363 -1.13 -4.16 0.12
C ILE A 363 -1.21 -4.31 1.64
N GLY A 364 -2.22 -5.05 2.12
CA GLY A 364 -2.47 -5.24 3.55
C GLY A 364 -3.29 -4.13 4.18
N GLY A 365 -3.46 -4.13 5.50
CA GLY A 365 -4.13 -3.07 6.25
C GLY A 365 -3.30 -1.80 6.30
N GLY A 366 -3.77 -0.72 5.69
CA GLY A 366 -3.07 0.54 5.60
C GLY A 366 -3.99 1.75 5.46
N PRO A 367 -3.49 2.98 5.66
CA PRO A 367 -4.30 4.20 5.62
C PRO A 367 -4.59 4.73 4.21
N TYR A 368 -4.09 4.08 3.16
CA TYR A 368 -4.26 4.47 1.76
C TYR A 368 -5.71 4.30 1.28
N ASP A 369 -6.03 4.88 0.12
CA ASP A 369 -7.37 4.80 -0.49
C ASP A 369 -7.63 3.39 -1.06
N ARG A 370 -8.68 2.76 -0.57
CA ARG A 370 -9.17 1.44 -0.97
C ARG A 370 -10.54 1.49 -1.67
N GLY A 371 -10.97 2.67 -2.09
CA GLY A 371 -12.29 2.88 -2.68
C GLY A 371 -12.55 2.03 -3.91
N ALA A 372 -11.54 1.73 -4.73
CA ALA A 372 -11.68 0.86 -5.90
C ALA A 372 -12.03 -0.59 -5.52
N ALA A 373 -11.32 -1.16 -4.54
CA ALA A 373 -11.59 -2.50 -4.03
C ALA A 373 -12.97 -2.57 -3.36
N LEU A 374 -13.35 -1.53 -2.63
CA LEU A 374 -14.66 -1.44 -2.00
C LEU A 374 -15.81 -1.42 -3.03
N ARG A 375 -15.68 -0.64 -4.11
CA ARG A 375 -16.67 -0.65 -5.20
C ARG A 375 -16.75 -2.02 -5.89
N ALA A 376 -15.64 -2.73 -6.06
CA ALA A 376 -15.63 -4.08 -6.60
C ALA A 376 -16.35 -5.07 -5.68
N ALA A 377 -16.13 -5.00 -4.36
CA ALA A 377 -16.83 -5.82 -3.37
C ALA A 377 -18.33 -5.51 -3.32
N SER A 378 -18.73 -4.24 -3.41
CA SER A 378 -20.14 -3.86 -3.46
C SER A 378 -20.84 -4.44 -4.68
N ARG A 379 -20.23 -4.35 -5.86
CA ARG A 379 -20.77 -4.98 -7.09
C ARG A 379 -20.86 -6.50 -6.97
N ALA A 380 -19.88 -7.15 -6.37
CA ALA A 380 -19.92 -8.60 -6.13
C ALA A 380 -21.02 -9.01 -5.14
N ALA A 381 -21.40 -8.09 -4.24
CA ALA A 381 -22.50 -8.31 -3.30
C ALA A 381 -23.89 -8.14 -3.94
N GLU A 382 -23.99 -7.57 -5.13
CA GLU A 382 -25.25 -7.36 -5.84
C GLU A 382 -25.64 -8.57 -6.69
N SER A 383 -26.92 -8.93 -6.64
CA SER A 383 -27.49 -9.96 -7.51
C SER A 383 -28.22 -9.37 -8.73
N SER A 384 -28.14 -8.07 -9.00
CA SER A 384 -28.89 -7.39 -10.04
C SER A 384 -28.07 -6.49 -10.95
N THR A 385 -28.51 -6.38 -12.20
CA THR A 385 -27.97 -5.64 -13.33
C THR A 385 -28.36 -4.16 -13.35
N ALA A 386 -28.34 -3.45 -12.23
CA ALA A 386 -28.81 -2.07 -12.17
C ALA A 386 -27.67 -1.06 -12.33
N ASP A 387 -27.83 -0.13 -13.29
CA ASP A 387 -26.87 0.90 -13.71
C ASP A 387 -26.63 2.05 -12.71
N ASP A 388 -27.17 1.99 -11.50
CA ASP A 388 -27.02 3.06 -10.50
C ASP A 388 -25.94 2.70 -9.44
N GLU A 389 -24.67 2.84 -9.83
CA GLU A 389 -23.49 2.51 -8.98
C GLU A 389 -23.45 3.30 -7.65
N ALA A 390 -24.18 4.40 -7.53
CA ALA A 390 -24.12 5.29 -6.38
C ALA A 390 -25.09 4.93 -5.24
N ARG A 391 -26.00 3.97 -5.46
CA ARG A 391 -27.10 3.66 -4.52
C ARG A 391 -27.35 2.18 -4.33
N SER A 392 -26.40 1.31 -4.64
CA SER A 392 -26.58 -0.13 -4.61
C SER A 392 -25.58 -0.81 -3.65
N GLY A 393 -25.92 -2.00 -3.17
CA GLY A 393 -25.09 -2.81 -2.29
C GLY A 393 -24.78 -2.12 -0.95
N PHE A 394 -23.50 -2.03 -0.60
CA PHE A 394 -23.08 -1.41 0.67
C PHE A 394 -23.23 0.12 0.72
N PHE A 395 -23.47 0.77 -0.41
CA PHE A 395 -23.66 2.22 -0.50
C PHE A 395 -25.13 2.64 -0.48
N ASP A 396 -26.06 1.70 -0.35
CA ASP A 396 -27.48 1.99 -0.20
C ASP A 396 -27.72 2.73 1.14
N PRO A 397 -28.44 3.88 1.15
CA PRO A 397 -28.81 4.59 2.37
C PRO A 397 -29.67 3.78 3.36
N GLN A 398 -30.25 2.66 2.94
CA GLN A 398 -31.08 1.80 3.78
C GLN A 398 -30.30 0.63 4.42
N VAL A 399 -28.98 0.49 4.14
CA VAL A 399 -28.19 -0.54 4.80
C VAL A 399 -28.15 -0.32 6.32
N TRP A 400 -28.11 -1.41 7.07
CA TRP A 400 -27.80 -1.29 8.48
C TRP A 400 -26.32 -0.88 8.60
N GLN A 401 -26.03 0.24 9.27
CA GLN A 401 -24.67 0.73 9.41
C GLN A 401 -24.34 1.11 10.84
N ALA A 402 -23.20 0.63 11.32
CA ALA A 402 -22.64 0.93 12.63
C ALA A 402 -21.24 1.54 12.49
N GLY A 403 -20.91 2.48 13.37
CA GLY A 403 -19.56 3.02 13.51
C GLY A 403 -18.92 2.53 14.80
N VAL A 404 -17.61 2.26 14.75
CA VAL A 404 -16.82 1.92 15.95
C VAL A 404 -15.75 2.98 16.13
N SER A 405 -15.68 3.59 17.31
CA SER A 405 -14.63 4.55 17.63
C SER A 405 -14.33 4.57 19.12
N HIS A 406 -13.05 4.50 19.44
CA HIS A 406 -12.54 4.64 20.81
C HIS A 406 -12.48 6.10 21.28
N LEU A 407 -12.56 7.05 20.33
CA LEU A 407 -12.41 8.49 20.56
C LEU A 407 -13.73 9.24 20.64
N LEU A 408 -14.78 8.71 20.02
CA LEU A 408 -16.10 9.35 19.99
C LEU A 408 -17.01 8.77 21.07
N PRO A 409 -17.87 9.58 21.69
CA PRO A 409 -18.83 9.07 22.66
C PRO A 409 -19.81 8.09 21.99
N PRO A 410 -20.11 6.94 22.62
CA PRO A 410 -21.07 5.99 22.09
C PRO A 410 -22.49 6.59 22.11
N GLY A 411 -23.31 6.21 21.14
CA GLY A 411 -24.71 6.64 21.04
C GLY A 411 -25.27 6.46 19.64
N GLY A 412 -26.56 6.17 19.55
CA GLY A 412 -27.21 5.85 18.28
C GLY A 412 -26.62 4.59 17.64
N MET A 413 -25.98 4.76 16.48
CA MET A 413 -25.27 3.67 15.76
C MET A 413 -23.75 3.72 15.97
N LEU A 414 -23.26 4.48 16.97
CA LEU A 414 -21.84 4.52 17.34
C LEU A 414 -21.57 3.64 18.57
N PHE A 415 -20.58 2.78 18.44
CA PHE A 415 -20.13 1.85 19.47
C PHE A 415 -18.68 2.17 19.87
N SER A 416 -18.35 1.90 21.12
CA SER A 416 -16.98 2.06 21.64
C SER A 416 -16.05 0.90 21.30
N THR A 417 -16.58 -0.27 20.93
CA THR A 417 -15.82 -1.47 20.63
C THR A 417 -16.39 -2.20 19.41
N LEU A 418 -15.52 -2.93 18.69
CA LEU A 418 -15.96 -3.79 17.60
C LEU A 418 -16.89 -4.90 18.08
N ARG A 419 -16.62 -5.46 19.30
CA ARG A 419 -17.50 -6.45 19.93
C ARG A 419 -18.93 -5.96 20.03
N ALA A 420 -19.17 -4.77 20.58
CA ALA A 420 -20.51 -4.22 20.74
C ALA A 420 -21.24 -4.01 19.39
N ALA A 421 -20.50 -3.59 18.36
CA ALA A 421 -21.06 -3.44 17.02
C ALA A 421 -21.40 -4.79 16.36
N VAL A 422 -20.56 -5.82 16.57
CA VAL A 422 -20.81 -7.19 16.09
C VAL A 422 -21.99 -7.83 16.84
N GLU A 423 -22.12 -7.65 18.15
CA GLU A 423 -23.29 -8.11 18.91
C GLU A 423 -24.58 -7.47 18.42
N ALA A 424 -24.54 -6.17 18.08
CA ALA A 424 -25.68 -5.48 17.49
C ALA A 424 -26.00 -6.00 16.06
N TRP A 425 -24.99 -6.40 15.29
CA TRP A 425 -25.18 -7.08 14.00
C TRP A 425 -25.80 -8.46 14.20
N ASN A 426 -25.27 -9.26 15.12
CA ASN A 426 -25.75 -10.62 15.37
C ASN A 426 -27.24 -10.66 15.83
N ALA A 427 -27.75 -9.55 16.31
CA ALA A 427 -29.16 -9.38 16.65
C ALA A 427 -30.06 -9.00 15.45
N GLN A 428 -29.49 -8.73 14.26
CA GLN A 428 -30.27 -8.38 13.07
C GLN A 428 -30.95 -9.62 12.48
N PRO A 429 -32.11 -9.44 11.82
CA PRO A 429 -32.79 -10.54 11.12
C PRO A 429 -31.97 -11.00 9.90
N ALA A 430 -32.19 -12.26 9.47
CA ALA A 430 -31.62 -12.80 8.25
C ALA A 430 -32.01 -11.98 6.99
N GLY A 431 -31.20 -12.07 5.94
CA GLY A 431 -31.41 -11.36 4.67
C GLY A 431 -31.00 -9.88 4.71
N ARG A 432 -30.29 -9.43 5.74
CA ARG A 432 -29.83 -8.03 5.87
C ARG A 432 -28.45 -7.81 5.26
N THR A 433 -28.31 -6.64 4.61
CA THR A 433 -26.98 -6.08 4.28
C THR A 433 -26.58 -5.10 5.38
N GLY A 434 -25.35 -5.21 5.87
CA GLY A 434 -24.83 -4.38 6.93
C GLY A 434 -23.39 -3.91 6.68
N VAL A 435 -23.03 -2.78 7.30
CA VAL A 435 -21.70 -2.20 7.28
C VAL A 435 -21.27 -1.82 8.69
N ILE A 436 -20.10 -2.29 9.12
CA ILE A 436 -19.45 -1.83 10.35
C ILE A 436 -18.19 -1.06 9.94
N VAL A 437 -18.15 0.24 10.24
CA VAL A 437 -17.03 1.12 9.94
C VAL A 437 -16.20 1.33 11.19
N VAL A 438 -14.96 0.82 11.22
CA VAL A 438 -14.00 1.11 12.29
C VAL A 438 -13.28 2.41 11.92
N MET A 439 -13.49 3.46 12.73
CA MET A 439 -13.22 4.86 12.35
C MET A 439 -11.92 5.42 12.91
N ASP A 440 -11.17 4.67 13.68
CA ASP A 440 -9.86 5.08 14.19
C ASP A 440 -8.82 3.95 14.06
N SER A 441 -7.54 4.31 14.19
CA SER A 441 -6.42 3.39 14.03
C SER A 441 -5.87 2.89 15.38
N LEU A 442 -6.62 3.06 16.46
CA LEU A 442 -6.25 2.54 17.78
C LEU A 442 -6.41 1.02 17.82
N SER A 443 -5.70 0.40 18.76
CA SER A 443 -5.75 -1.06 18.95
C SER A 443 -6.87 -1.43 19.88
N GLU A 444 -7.74 -2.32 19.42
CA GLU A 444 -8.69 -3.02 20.28
C GLU A 444 -8.15 -4.43 20.59
N THR A 445 -8.01 -4.76 21.87
CA THR A 445 -7.56 -6.08 22.31
C THR A 445 -8.69 -6.79 23.03
N ASP A 446 -9.01 -8.00 22.57
CA ASP A 446 -10.05 -8.82 23.17
C ASP A 446 -9.54 -10.24 23.46
N THR A 447 -9.60 -10.67 24.71
CA THR A 447 -9.18 -12.02 25.12
C THR A 447 -10.23 -13.08 24.86
N ALA A 448 -11.51 -12.69 24.78
CA ALA A 448 -12.61 -13.58 24.44
C ALA A 448 -12.77 -13.69 22.93
N ALA A 449 -13.19 -14.86 22.44
CA ALA A 449 -13.51 -15.01 21.02
C ALA A 449 -14.65 -14.07 20.61
N LEU A 450 -14.44 -13.36 19.50
CA LEU A 450 -15.48 -12.53 18.87
C LEU A 450 -16.15 -13.36 17.78
N GLU A 451 -17.43 -13.67 17.94
CA GLU A 451 -18.20 -14.45 16.97
C GLU A 451 -19.05 -13.54 16.08
N ILE A 452 -18.83 -13.64 14.75
CA ILE A 452 -19.64 -12.98 13.73
C ILE A 452 -20.57 -14.03 13.11
N LEU A 453 -21.87 -13.84 13.23
CA LEU A 453 -22.88 -14.71 12.64
C LEU A 453 -23.28 -14.17 11.27
N ILE A 454 -23.29 -15.06 10.27
CA ILE A 454 -23.76 -14.72 8.92
C ILE A 454 -24.94 -15.64 8.59
N PRO A 455 -26.17 -15.14 8.77
CA PRO A 455 -27.37 -15.85 8.38
C PRO A 455 -27.54 -15.94 6.85
N GLU A 456 -28.51 -16.75 6.41
CA GLU A 456 -28.90 -16.87 5.01
C GLU A 456 -29.21 -15.50 4.39
N ALA A 457 -28.77 -15.28 3.15
CA ALA A 457 -28.92 -14.07 2.35
C ALA A 457 -28.40 -12.78 3.01
N SER A 458 -27.64 -12.91 4.11
CA SER A 458 -27.08 -11.76 4.83
C SER A 458 -25.68 -11.44 4.32
N LYS A 459 -25.35 -10.15 4.23
CA LYS A 459 -24.05 -9.66 3.76
C LYS A 459 -23.54 -8.61 4.75
N LEU A 460 -22.39 -8.88 5.33
CA LEU A 460 -21.73 -7.94 6.26
C LEU A 460 -20.38 -7.48 5.69
N LEU A 461 -20.18 -6.17 5.69
CA LEU A 461 -18.89 -5.53 5.46
C LEU A 461 -18.36 -4.97 6.78
N VAL A 462 -17.16 -5.38 7.19
CA VAL A 462 -16.40 -4.76 8.28
C VAL A 462 -15.21 -4.04 7.65
N ILE A 463 -15.14 -2.72 7.78
CA ILE A 463 -14.18 -1.89 7.07
C ILE A 463 -13.49 -0.89 8.00
N ALA A 464 -12.15 -0.76 7.85
CA ALA A 464 -11.42 0.37 8.39
C ALA A 464 -11.64 1.59 7.48
N GLY A 465 -12.15 2.70 8.00
CA GLY A 465 -12.43 3.87 7.18
C GLY A 465 -13.08 4.99 7.96
N GLN A 466 -13.50 6.01 7.25
CA GLN A 466 -14.18 7.16 7.83
C GLN A 466 -15.69 7.11 7.55
N TRP A 467 -16.47 7.53 8.53
CA TRP A 467 -17.89 7.80 8.35
C TRP A 467 -18.14 9.29 8.62
N PRO A 468 -17.98 10.14 7.59
CA PRO A 468 -18.04 11.58 7.76
C PRO A 468 -19.46 12.07 8.10
N LEU A 469 -19.52 13.14 8.87
CA LEU A 469 -20.76 13.90 9.09
C LEU A 469 -21.13 14.65 7.80
N GLN A 470 -22.41 14.65 7.46
CA GLN A 470 -22.96 15.36 6.30
C GLN A 470 -24.00 16.40 6.75
N PRO A 471 -24.14 17.52 6.02
CA PRO A 471 -25.19 18.50 6.30
C PRO A 471 -26.59 17.88 6.13
N ILE A 472 -27.46 18.13 7.08
CA ILE A 472 -28.88 17.68 7.01
C ILE A 472 -29.64 18.57 6.03
N PRO A 473 -30.21 18.02 4.93
CA PRO A 473 -30.95 18.81 3.97
C PRO A 473 -32.18 19.48 4.64
N GLY A 474 -32.31 20.80 4.50
CA GLY A 474 -33.42 21.56 5.05
C GLY A 474 -33.34 21.91 6.54
N ALA A 475 -32.26 21.49 7.24
CA ALA A 475 -32.05 21.87 8.64
C ALA A 475 -31.23 23.19 8.75
N PRO A 476 -31.21 23.84 9.92
CA PRO A 476 -30.40 25.04 10.15
C PRO A 476 -28.92 24.83 9.80
N PRO A 477 -28.18 25.87 9.32
CA PRO A 477 -26.77 25.76 9.03
C PRO A 477 -25.95 25.23 10.23
N GLY A 478 -25.13 24.22 10.00
CA GLY A 478 -24.35 23.55 11.05
C GLY A 478 -24.94 22.27 11.61
N SER A 479 -26.22 21.94 11.24
CA SER A 479 -26.81 20.64 11.58
C SER A 479 -26.16 19.54 10.71
N MET A 480 -25.53 18.56 11.37
CA MET A 480 -24.76 17.50 10.71
C MET A 480 -25.21 16.13 11.21
N GLU A 481 -25.29 15.16 10.31
CA GLU A 481 -25.58 13.75 10.64
C GLU A 481 -24.67 12.78 9.90
N ARG A 482 -24.63 11.52 10.37
CA ARG A 482 -23.99 10.42 9.65
C ARG A 482 -25.04 9.65 8.87
N VAL A 483 -24.88 9.64 7.55
CA VAL A 483 -25.81 8.96 6.63
C VAL A 483 -25.29 7.57 6.32
N ALA A 484 -26.12 6.53 6.43
CA ALA A 484 -25.76 5.16 6.03
C ALA A 484 -25.40 5.13 4.53
N GLY A 485 -24.50 4.24 4.14
CA GLY A 485 -23.97 4.16 2.77
C GLY A 485 -22.98 5.29 2.40
N ARG A 486 -22.69 6.24 3.29
CA ARG A 486 -21.76 7.36 3.06
C ARG A 486 -20.51 7.24 3.92
N PHE A 487 -19.64 6.30 3.58
CA PHE A 487 -18.37 6.07 4.26
C PHE A 487 -17.21 6.01 3.24
N GLU A 488 -15.99 6.17 3.72
CA GLU A 488 -14.78 6.28 2.89
C GLU A 488 -13.72 5.31 3.37
N ALA A 489 -13.23 4.48 2.46
CA ALA A 489 -12.21 3.44 2.74
C ALA A 489 -10.79 4.03 2.68
N ARG A 490 -10.48 5.01 3.52
CA ARG A 490 -9.16 5.67 3.54
C ARG A 490 -8.81 6.21 4.92
N GLN A 491 -7.53 6.56 5.12
CA GLN A 491 -6.95 7.26 6.28
C GLN A 491 -6.93 6.47 7.59
N VAL A 492 -7.62 5.35 7.69
CA VAL A 492 -7.70 4.53 8.91
C VAL A 492 -7.00 3.20 8.70
N ARG A 493 -6.22 2.79 9.70
CA ARG A 493 -5.60 1.47 9.82
C ARG A 493 -6.03 0.83 11.14
N ALA A 494 -7.25 0.33 11.19
CA ALA A 494 -7.80 -0.29 12.39
C ALA A 494 -7.02 -1.56 12.76
N HIS A 495 -6.65 -1.71 14.04
CA HIS A 495 -5.98 -2.89 14.55
C HIS A 495 -6.85 -3.59 15.59
N TRP A 496 -7.10 -4.87 15.34
CA TRP A 496 -7.81 -5.74 16.26
C TRP A 496 -6.95 -6.94 16.63
N GLN A 497 -6.79 -7.18 17.92
CA GLN A 497 -6.03 -8.30 18.48
C GLN A 497 -6.97 -9.20 19.27
N GLY A 498 -7.15 -10.45 18.81
CA GLY A 498 -8.05 -11.38 19.45
C GLY A 498 -8.31 -12.61 18.59
N ARG A 499 -9.26 -13.45 19.04
CA ARG A 499 -9.77 -14.61 18.30
C ARG A 499 -11.03 -14.22 17.58
N LEU A 500 -11.03 -14.26 16.24
CA LEU A 500 -12.20 -13.98 15.42
C LEU A 500 -12.79 -15.30 14.90
N GLN A 501 -14.07 -15.51 15.16
CA GLN A 501 -14.83 -16.67 14.67
C GLN A 501 -15.93 -16.17 13.73
N VAL A 502 -15.95 -16.69 12.53
CA VAL A 502 -16.99 -16.41 11.54
C VAL A 502 -17.81 -17.68 11.34
N ARG A 503 -19.10 -17.61 11.61
CA ARG A 503 -19.97 -18.75 11.48
C ARG A 503 -21.16 -18.49 10.54
N GLY A 504 -21.20 -19.24 9.44
CA GLY A 504 -22.36 -19.28 8.57
C GLY A 504 -23.49 -20.11 9.20
N THR A 505 -24.67 -19.52 9.35
CA THR A 505 -25.83 -20.15 9.99
C THR A 505 -26.95 -20.50 9.01
N ALA A 506 -26.67 -20.45 7.71
CA ALA A 506 -27.64 -20.80 6.66
C ALA A 506 -28.04 -22.27 6.70
N ASP A 507 -29.25 -22.61 6.21
CA ASP A 507 -29.70 -23.98 6.06
C ASP A 507 -28.93 -24.73 4.97
N ALA A 508 -29.03 -26.08 4.94
CA ALA A 508 -28.27 -26.92 4.01
C ALA A 508 -28.64 -26.66 2.55
N ASP A 509 -29.88 -26.33 2.29
CA ASP A 509 -30.52 -26.08 1.00
C ASP A 509 -30.68 -24.58 0.68
N ALA A 510 -30.19 -23.71 1.54
CA ALA A 510 -30.23 -22.26 1.34
C ALA A 510 -29.67 -21.89 -0.04
N SER A 511 -30.37 -21.04 -0.78
CA SER A 511 -29.92 -20.56 -2.10
C SER A 511 -28.71 -19.63 -1.99
N ASP A 512 -28.69 -18.74 -0.99
CA ASP A 512 -27.60 -17.80 -0.67
C ASP A 512 -27.15 -18.00 0.78
N PRO A 513 -26.02 -18.67 1.02
CA PRO A 513 -25.50 -18.90 2.37
C PRO A 513 -24.98 -17.65 3.09
N GLY A 514 -25.03 -16.48 2.43
CA GLY A 514 -24.55 -15.24 2.98
C GLY A 514 -23.04 -15.01 2.81
N ALA A 515 -22.57 -13.80 3.11
CA ALA A 515 -21.19 -13.38 2.86
C ALA A 515 -20.64 -12.42 3.91
N LEU A 516 -19.35 -12.56 4.23
CA LEU A 516 -18.57 -11.63 5.05
C LEU A 516 -17.44 -11.01 4.22
N PHE A 517 -17.31 -9.71 4.32
CA PHE A 517 -16.25 -8.91 3.70
C PHE A 517 -15.47 -8.17 4.79
N LEU A 518 -14.17 -8.40 4.86
CA LEU A 518 -13.24 -7.73 5.76
C LEU A 518 -12.29 -6.86 4.95
N HIS A 519 -12.31 -5.54 5.16
CA HIS A 519 -11.54 -4.60 4.36
C HIS A 519 -10.67 -3.65 5.18
N GLY A 520 -9.39 -3.61 4.86
CA GLY A 520 -8.44 -2.62 5.40
C GLY A 520 -8.01 -2.86 6.85
N LEU A 521 -8.28 -4.03 7.40
CA LEU A 521 -8.04 -4.35 8.81
C LEU A 521 -6.65 -4.95 9.04
N LEU A 522 -6.03 -4.59 10.14
CA LEU A 522 -4.90 -5.32 10.71
C LEU A 522 -5.43 -6.26 11.80
N LEU A 523 -5.47 -7.54 11.51
CA LEU A 523 -5.97 -8.60 12.39
C LEU A 523 -4.81 -9.40 12.96
N GLN A 524 -4.71 -9.46 14.27
CA GLN A 524 -3.68 -10.23 14.97
C GLN A 524 -4.31 -11.30 15.85
N GLY A 525 -4.03 -12.55 15.53
CA GLY A 525 -4.58 -13.72 16.18
C GLY A 525 -5.35 -14.65 15.23
N PRO A 526 -5.92 -15.75 15.76
CA PRO A 526 -6.63 -16.74 14.96
C PRO A 526 -7.92 -16.19 14.32
N LEU A 527 -8.12 -16.47 13.03
CA LEU A 527 -9.39 -16.27 12.32
C LEU A 527 -9.92 -17.65 11.89
N LEU A 528 -11.05 -18.05 12.45
CA LEU A 528 -11.72 -19.33 12.14
C LEU A 528 -13.01 -19.07 11.37
N ALA A 529 -13.13 -19.65 10.17
CA ALA A 529 -14.38 -19.69 9.41
C ALA A 529 -14.99 -21.09 9.53
N SER A 530 -16.27 -21.19 9.87
CA SER A 530 -17.00 -22.43 10.08
C SER A 530 -18.47 -22.33 9.68
N GLY A 531 -19.16 -23.44 9.65
CA GLY A 531 -20.56 -23.52 9.28
C GLY A 531 -20.81 -23.25 7.80
N ARG A 532 -22.05 -23.03 7.44
CA ARG A 532 -22.46 -22.85 6.04
C ARG A 532 -22.37 -21.40 5.59
N LEU A 533 -21.17 -20.99 5.22
CA LEU A 533 -20.85 -19.65 4.71
C LEU A 533 -20.69 -19.72 3.17
N GLY A 534 -21.20 -18.74 2.45
CA GLY A 534 -21.08 -18.65 0.99
C GLY A 534 -19.81 -17.97 0.53
N GLN A 535 -19.43 -16.86 1.16
CA GLN A 535 -18.21 -16.11 0.83
C GLN A 535 -17.54 -15.55 2.07
N LEU A 536 -16.22 -15.64 2.10
CA LEU A 536 -15.34 -14.87 3.00
C LEU A 536 -14.31 -14.15 2.13
N GLU A 537 -14.37 -12.83 2.13
CA GLU A 537 -13.42 -11.99 1.42
C GLU A 537 -12.59 -11.15 2.39
N LEU A 538 -11.29 -11.20 2.19
CA LEU A 538 -10.33 -10.33 2.87
C LEU A 538 -9.65 -9.48 1.81
N ALA A 539 -9.93 -8.17 1.79
CA ALA A 539 -9.32 -7.24 0.86
C ALA A 539 -8.53 -6.17 1.61
N HIS A 540 -7.29 -5.95 1.18
CA HIS A 540 -6.36 -5.05 1.87
C HIS A 540 -6.28 -5.32 3.38
N CYS A 541 -6.30 -6.60 3.77
CA CYS A 541 -6.17 -7.02 5.17
C CYS A 541 -4.76 -7.52 5.47
N THR A 542 -4.32 -7.31 6.69
CA THR A 542 -3.11 -7.95 7.22
C THR A 542 -3.52 -8.93 8.32
N LEU A 543 -3.20 -10.20 8.14
CA LEU A 543 -3.42 -11.25 9.14
C LEU A 543 -2.07 -11.69 9.70
N LEU A 544 -1.89 -11.53 10.99
CA LEU A 544 -0.65 -11.88 11.70
C LEU A 544 -0.90 -12.89 12.80
N PRO A 545 0.07 -13.78 13.07
CA PRO A 545 0.00 -14.63 14.24
C PRO A 545 0.14 -13.81 15.52
N ASP A 546 -0.45 -14.29 16.58
CA ASP A 546 -0.21 -13.77 17.93
C ASP A 546 0.50 -14.80 18.78
N THR A 547 1.58 -14.42 19.43
CA THR A 547 2.38 -15.35 20.26
C THR A 547 1.68 -15.77 21.54
N VAL A 548 0.72 -14.98 22.01
CA VAL A 548 -0.04 -15.23 23.25
C VAL A 548 -1.32 -16.00 22.96
N LEU A 549 -2.06 -15.61 21.91
CA LEU A 549 -3.34 -16.21 21.55
C LEU A 549 -3.20 -17.52 20.77
N GLY A 550 -1.98 -17.86 20.35
CA GLY A 550 -1.63 -19.07 19.59
C GLY A 550 -1.15 -18.77 18.18
N THR A 551 -0.36 -19.68 17.64
CA THR A 551 0.24 -19.58 16.30
C THR A 551 -0.72 -19.95 15.17
N GLN A 552 -1.99 -20.22 15.48
CA GLN A 552 -3.01 -20.50 14.48
C GLN A 552 -3.37 -19.22 13.72
N HIS A 553 -3.62 -19.38 12.42
CA HIS A 553 -3.87 -18.29 11.50
C HIS A 553 -5.27 -18.37 10.92
N LEU A 554 -5.43 -18.07 9.63
CA LEU A 554 -6.71 -18.28 8.94
C LEU A 554 -6.97 -19.78 8.76
N GLN A 555 -8.04 -20.25 9.38
CA GLN A 555 -8.50 -21.63 9.29
C GLN A 555 -9.94 -21.68 8.77
N VAL A 556 -10.18 -22.55 7.80
CA VAL A 556 -11.52 -22.87 7.31
C VAL A 556 -11.85 -24.30 7.76
N GLY A 557 -12.95 -24.45 8.51
CA GLY A 557 -13.46 -25.73 8.96
C GLY A 557 -13.96 -26.62 7.82
N ALA A 558 -14.02 -27.94 8.06
CA ALA A 558 -14.49 -28.89 7.06
C ALA A 558 -16.02 -28.82 6.78
N ASP A 559 -16.74 -28.03 7.56
CA ASP A 559 -18.20 -27.85 7.48
C ASP A 559 -18.65 -26.72 6.54
N SER A 560 -17.75 -26.20 5.70
CA SER A 560 -18.01 -25.06 4.81
C SER A 560 -17.89 -25.40 3.31
N PRO A 561 -18.57 -26.41 2.76
CA PRO A 561 -18.33 -26.91 1.41
C PRO A 561 -18.72 -25.93 0.27
N ARG A 562 -19.51 -24.92 0.57
CA ARG A 562 -19.94 -23.88 -0.39
C ARG A 562 -19.14 -22.59 -0.31
N LEU A 563 -18.17 -22.51 0.60
CA LEU A 563 -17.39 -21.32 0.84
C LEU A 563 -16.50 -20.97 -0.37
N GLN A 564 -16.60 -19.75 -0.82
CA GLN A 564 -15.61 -19.08 -1.65
C GLN A 564 -14.72 -18.20 -0.75
N LEU A 565 -13.47 -18.62 -0.56
CA LEU A 565 -12.47 -17.80 0.16
C LEU A 565 -11.75 -16.89 -0.85
N ARG A 566 -11.67 -15.60 -0.57
CA ARG A 566 -10.97 -14.64 -1.41
C ARG A 566 -9.97 -13.81 -0.59
N LEU A 567 -8.72 -13.80 -1.02
CA LEU A 567 -7.65 -13.01 -0.43
C LEU A 567 -7.12 -12.04 -1.50
N LEU A 568 -7.45 -10.76 -1.36
CA LEU A 568 -7.18 -9.74 -2.36
C LEU A 568 -6.29 -8.65 -1.76
N GLN A 569 -5.15 -8.35 -2.39
CA GLN A 569 -4.22 -7.31 -1.95
C GLN A 569 -3.93 -7.39 -0.44
N SER A 570 -3.73 -8.60 0.06
CA SER A 570 -3.63 -8.89 1.49
C SER A 570 -2.27 -9.48 1.88
N LEU A 571 -1.89 -9.25 3.13
CA LEU A 571 -0.71 -9.82 3.77
C LEU A 571 -1.20 -10.90 4.73
N CYS A 572 -0.93 -12.16 4.44
CA CYS A 572 -1.47 -13.26 5.22
C CYS A 572 -0.37 -14.15 5.82
N ALA A 573 -0.50 -14.46 7.09
CA ALA A 573 0.12 -15.61 7.70
C ALA A 573 -0.36 -16.91 7.00
N PRO A 574 0.16 -18.11 7.32
CA PRO A 574 -0.29 -19.36 6.74
C PRO A 574 -1.80 -19.54 6.76
N VAL A 575 -2.35 -20.15 5.72
CA VAL A 575 -3.78 -20.40 5.53
C VAL A 575 -4.04 -21.89 5.45
N THR A 576 -4.99 -22.41 6.23
CA THR A 576 -5.37 -23.82 6.23
C THR A 576 -6.86 -23.98 5.94
N VAL A 577 -7.18 -24.85 4.98
CA VAL A 577 -8.54 -25.23 4.62
C VAL A 577 -8.71 -26.74 4.85
N ALA A 578 -9.46 -27.08 5.90
CA ALA A 578 -9.52 -28.45 6.44
C ALA A 578 -10.40 -29.42 5.63
N GLY A 579 -11.19 -28.95 4.67
CA GLY A 579 -12.10 -29.77 3.89
C GLY A 579 -12.45 -29.18 2.53
N PRO A 580 -13.41 -29.78 1.81
CA PRO A 580 -13.81 -29.27 0.51
C PRO A 580 -14.49 -27.90 0.64
N VAL A 581 -14.10 -26.98 -0.22
CA VAL A 581 -14.72 -25.67 -0.39
C VAL A 581 -15.00 -25.42 -1.88
N ARG A 582 -15.84 -24.45 -2.19
CA ARG A 582 -16.13 -24.06 -3.58
C ARG A 582 -14.85 -23.62 -4.30
N GLY A 583 -14.00 -22.85 -3.64
CA GLY A 583 -12.73 -22.40 -4.19
C GLY A 583 -11.98 -21.44 -3.28
N VAL A 584 -10.68 -21.32 -3.53
CA VAL A 584 -9.82 -20.32 -2.91
C VAL A 584 -9.20 -19.47 -3.99
N GLU A 585 -9.45 -18.17 -3.95
CA GLU A 585 -8.89 -17.16 -4.85
C GLU A 585 -7.88 -16.32 -4.07
N VAL A 586 -6.67 -16.17 -4.63
CA VAL A 586 -5.64 -15.30 -4.06
C VAL A 586 -5.09 -14.40 -5.16
N ALA A 587 -5.23 -13.08 -5.00
CA ALA A 587 -4.73 -12.12 -5.97
C ALA A 587 -3.94 -10.98 -5.30
N ASP A 588 -2.85 -10.55 -5.95
CA ASP A 588 -2.00 -9.43 -5.54
C ASP A 588 -1.59 -9.48 -4.05
N SER A 589 -1.28 -10.69 -3.53
CA SER A 589 -1.16 -10.95 -2.09
C SER A 589 0.15 -11.68 -1.73
N LEU A 590 0.59 -11.47 -0.49
CA LEU A 590 1.69 -12.22 0.12
C LEU A 590 1.11 -13.21 1.13
N VAL A 591 1.43 -14.50 1.03
CA VAL A 591 0.87 -15.56 1.88
C VAL A 591 2.00 -16.40 2.50
N GLY A 592 1.83 -16.78 3.75
CA GLY A 592 2.83 -17.54 4.53
C GLY A 592 3.79 -16.64 5.30
N LEU A 593 3.36 -15.42 5.66
CA LEU A 593 4.15 -14.48 6.44
C LEU A 593 4.30 -14.93 7.90
N GLY A 594 5.51 -14.77 8.45
CA GLY A 594 5.83 -14.95 9.86
C GLY A 594 6.32 -13.65 10.50
N LEU A 595 6.32 -13.61 11.83
CA LEU A 595 6.95 -12.53 12.61
C LEU A 595 8.48 -12.72 12.71
N ALA A 596 8.98 -13.91 12.38
CA ALA A 596 10.40 -14.25 12.29
C ALA A 596 10.68 -14.98 10.98
N ASP A 597 11.93 -14.95 10.51
CA ASP A 597 12.35 -15.70 9.33
C ASP A 597 12.22 -17.21 9.56
N GLY A 598 11.59 -17.91 8.61
CA GLY A 598 11.61 -19.38 8.53
C GLY A 598 10.45 -20.09 9.23
N THR A 599 9.21 -19.87 8.78
CA THR A 599 8.08 -20.74 9.16
C THR A 599 8.17 -22.08 8.40
N ALA A 600 8.18 -23.19 9.13
CA ALA A 600 8.15 -24.56 8.55
C ALA A 600 6.73 -24.96 8.06
N ALA A 601 5.72 -24.16 8.32
CA ALA A 601 4.34 -24.43 7.94
C ALA A 601 4.10 -24.16 6.45
N PRO A 602 3.19 -24.90 5.78
CA PRO A 602 2.74 -24.57 4.43
C PRO A 602 2.17 -23.13 4.42
N ALA A 603 2.48 -22.36 3.36
CA ALA A 603 1.87 -21.04 3.19
C ALA A 603 0.37 -21.14 2.92
N LEU A 604 -0.04 -22.13 2.12
CA LEU A 604 -1.45 -22.40 1.85
C LEU A 604 -1.65 -23.93 1.80
N ASP A 605 -2.38 -24.46 2.78
CA ASP A 605 -2.70 -25.88 2.88
C ASP A 605 -4.19 -26.11 2.63
N ALA A 606 -4.52 -26.53 1.40
CA ALA A 606 -5.89 -26.71 0.94
C ALA A 606 -6.01 -27.94 0.00
N PRO A 607 -5.68 -29.15 0.47
CA PRO A 607 -5.56 -30.34 -0.39
C PRO A 607 -6.88 -30.76 -1.05
N GLU A 608 -8.03 -30.36 -0.51
CA GLU A 608 -9.36 -30.68 -1.03
C GLU A 608 -10.02 -29.49 -1.77
N ALA A 609 -9.32 -28.37 -1.92
CA ALA A 609 -9.86 -27.15 -2.54
C ALA A 609 -9.26 -26.86 -3.92
N PRO A 610 -10.06 -26.39 -4.91
CA PRO A 610 -9.54 -25.78 -6.12
C PRO A 610 -8.96 -24.39 -5.82
N LEU A 611 -7.76 -24.12 -6.34
CA LEU A 611 -7.07 -22.84 -6.18
C LEU A 611 -7.01 -22.05 -7.47
N ASP A 612 -7.32 -20.75 -7.42
CA ASP A 612 -7.07 -19.75 -8.46
C ASP A 612 -6.13 -18.67 -7.89
N LEU A 613 -4.89 -18.64 -8.36
CA LEU A 613 -3.83 -17.83 -7.82
C LEU A 613 -3.31 -16.85 -8.89
N GLN A 614 -3.34 -15.56 -8.60
CA GLN A 614 -2.95 -14.55 -9.56
C GLN A 614 -2.04 -13.51 -8.91
N ARG A 615 -0.87 -13.26 -9.50
CA ARG A 615 0.06 -12.23 -9.03
C ARG A 615 0.27 -12.30 -7.50
N ALA A 616 0.63 -13.48 -7.01
CA ALA A 616 0.80 -13.71 -5.59
C ALA A 616 2.17 -14.32 -5.27
N SER A 617 2.68 -14.07 -4.08
CA SER A 617 3.94 -14.63 -3.59
C SER A 617 3.69 -15.48 -2.35
N PHE A 618 4.19 -16.72 -2.37
CA PHE A 618 3.98 -17.71 -1.31
C PHE A 618 5.31 -18.05 -0.63
N PHE A 619 5.39 -17.75 0.67
CA PHE A 619 6.55 -18.04 1.51
C PHE A 619 6.34 -19.35 2.27
N GLY A 620 6.34 -20.46 1.56
CA GLY A 620 6.10 -21.80 2.07
C GLY A 620 5.43 -22.69 1.03
N ALA A 621 5.27 -23.96 1.37
CA ALA A 621 4.63 -24.92 0.48
C ALA A 621 3.16 -24.60 0.20
N VAL A 622 2.67 -25.02 -0.98
CA VAL A 622 1.26 -24.87 -1.37
C VAL A 622 0.71 -26.24 -1.72
N ASN A 623 -0.38 -26.64 -1.06
CA ASN A 623 -1.11 -27.89 -1.33
C ASN A 623 -2.50 -27.56 -1.88
N ALA A 624 -2.92 -28.23 -2.95
CA ALA A 624 -4.17 -27.96 -3.66
C ALA A 624 -4.81 -29.23 -4.19
N LEU A 625 -6.12 -29.25 -4.37
CA LEU A 625 -6.82 -30.28 -5.15
C LEU A 625 -6.53 -30.08 -6.66
N SER A 626 -6.78 -28.90 -7.17
CA SER A 626 -6.46 -28.46 -8.53
C SER A 626 -5.94 -27.02 -8.51
N LEU A 627 -5.14 -26.63 -9.50
CA LEU A 627 -4.40 -25.37 -9.47
C LEU A 627 -4.48 -24.64 -10.81
N ASN A 628 -5.00 -23.41 -10.78
CA ASN A 628 -4.75 -22.39 -11.78
C ASN A 628 -3.83 -21.33 -11.16
N ALA A 629 -2.71 -21.03 -11.79
CA ALA A 629 -1.81 -19.99 -11.30
C ALA A 629 -1.25 -19.14 -12.44
N SER A 630 -1.18 -17.83 -12.25
CA SER A 630 -0.61 -16.88 -13.21
C SER A 630 0.22 -15.84 -12.48
N ASP A 631 1.43 -15.58 -13.01
CA ASP A 631 2.30 -14.51 -12.54
C ASP A 631 2.68 -14.63 -11.05
N CYS A 632 2.77 -15.85 -10.53
CA CYS A 632 3.04 -16.14 -9.12
C CYS A 632 4.51 -16.47 -8.85
N ILE A 633 4.93 -16.27 -7.60
CA ILE A 633 6.20 -16.77 -7.06
C ILE A 633 5.91 -17.79 -5.96
N PHE A 634 6.35 -19.02 -6.15
CA PHE A 634 6.32 -20.06 -5.14
C PHE A 634 7.73 -20.28 -4.58
N ASP A 635 7.98 -19.86 -3.34
CA ASP A 635 9.31 -19.98 -2.73
C ASP A 635 9.64 -21.43 -2.30
N ALA A 636 8.61 -22.24 -2.08
CA ALA A 636 8.72 -23.66 -1.70
C ALA A 636 7.85 -24.56 -2.64
N PRO A 637 8.01 -25.89 -2.58
CA PRO A 637 7.32 -26.80 -3.48
C PRO A 637 5.79 -26.66 -3.45
N VAL A 638 5.20 -26.81 -4.64
CA VAL A 638 3.75 -26.81 -4.85
C VAL A 638 3.29 -28.22 -5.21
N ARG A 639 2.21 -28.66 -4.57
CA ARG A 639 1.59 -29.96 -4.82
C ARG A 639 0.12 -29.82 -5.17
N ALA A 640 -0.24 -30.21 -6.39
CA ALA A 640 -1.61 -30.36 -6.84
C ALA A 640 -1.96 -31.85 -6.99
N GLU A 641 -3.03 -32.31 -6.33
CA GLU A 641 -3.47 -33.69 -6.42
C GLU A 641 -3.97 -34.00 -7.83
N ARG A 642 -4.79 -33.12 -8.43
CA ARG A 642 -5.33 -33.29 -9.79
C ARG A 642 -4.46 -32.54 -10.81
N ARG A 643 -3.36 -33.14 -11.23
CA ARG A 643 -2.40 -32.49 -12.16
C ARG A 643 -2.89 -32.35 -13.61
N GLN A 644 -4.01 -32.97 -13.95
CA GLN A 644 -4.61 -32.84 -15.28
C GLN A 644 -5.63 -31.70 -15.40
N VAL A 645 -5.96 -31.07 -14.27
CA VAL A 645 -6.90 -29.95 -14.19
C VAL A 645 -6.14 -28.70 -13.84
N GLY A 646 -6.30 -27.64 -14.64
CA GLY A 646 -5.67 -26.35 -14.41
C GLY A 646 -4.40 -26.11 -15.24
N CYS A 647 -3.76 -24.97 -14.98
CA CYS A 647 -2.55 -24.52 -15.68
C CYS A 647 -1.75 -23.58 -14.79
N VAL A 648 -0.42 -23.68 -14.86
CA VAL A 648 0.50 -22.70 -14.23
C VAL A 648 1.25 -21.96 -15.33
N ARG A 649 1.18 -20.64 -15.33
CA ARG A 649 1.74 -19.81 -16.39
C ARG A 649 2.49 -18.61 -15.84
N PHE A 650 3.56 -18.19 -16.52
CA PHE A 650 4.38 -17.00 -16.22
C PHE A 650 4.79 -16.90 -14.74
N SER A 651 5.06 -18.06 -14.12
CA SER A 651 5.29 -18.15 -12.68
C SER A 651 6.65 -18.78 -12.38
N TYR A 652 7.23 -18.43 -11.24
CA TYR A 652 8.34 -19.19 -10.69
C TYR A 652 7.82 -20.40 -9.92
N VAL A 653 8.22 -21.60 -10.33
CA VAL A 653 7.81 -22.88 -9.73
C VAL A 653 9.04 -23.70 -9.40
N PRO A 654 9.31 -23.99 -8.12
CA PRO A 654 10.45 -24.82 -7.72
C PRO A 654 10.49 -26.17 -8.48
N PRO A 655 11.68 -26.69 -8.82
CA PRO A 655 11.83 -27.92 -9.63
C PRO A 655 11.11 -29.13 -9.03
N SER A 656 11.10 -29.27 -7.70
CA SER A 656 10.47 -30.37 -6.96
C SER A 656 8.94 -30.35 -6.92
N SER A 657 8.30 -29.34 -7.53
CA SER A 657 6.85 -29.16 -7.49
C SER A 657 6.10 -30.13 -8.41
N GLN A 658 4.93 -30.58 -7.96
CA GLN A 658 3.98 -31.42 -8.68
C GLN A 658 2.75 -30.59 -9.05
N VAL A 659 2.77 -29.97 -10.23
CA VAL A 659 1.75 -29.01 -10.69
C VAL A 659 1.15 -29.45 -12.03
N PRO A 660 0.01 -28.87 -12.45
CA PRO A 660 -0.54 -29.03 -13.79
C PRO A 660 0.41 -28.55 -14.89
N ARG A 661 -0.08 -28.52 -16.13
CA ARG A 661 0.69 -28.07 -17.29
C ARG A 661 1.31 -26.69 -17.02
N ARG A 662 2.63 -26.60 -17.19
CA ARG A 662 3.40 -25.34 -17.10
C ARG A 662 3.46 -24.65 -18.45
N TYR A 663 3.32 -23.33 -18.44
CA TYR A 663 3.50 -22.49 -19.64
C TYR A 663 4.36 -21.27 -19.28
N ARG A 664 5.52 -21.16 -19.89
CA ARG A 664 6.50 -20.09 -19.67
C ARG A 664 6.88 -19.90 -18.18
N CYS A 665 6.97 -20.99 -17.44
CA CYS A 665 7.37 -20.95 -16.03
C CYS A 665 8.89 -21.01 -15.88
N GLN A 666 9.40 -20.33 -14.87
CA GLN A 666 10.80 -20.37 -14.47
C GLN A 666 11.00 -21.40 -13.32
N PRO A 667 12.16 -22.04 -13.22
CA PRO A 667 13.36 -21.97 -14.07
C PRO A 667 13.32 -22.82 -15.34
N GLN A 668 12.22 -23.55 -15.60
CA GLN A 668 12.08 -24.49 -16.69
C GLN A 668 12.31 -23.84 -18.07
N LEU A 669 11.69 -22.68 -18.33
CA LEU A 669 11.81 -21.95 -19.60
C LEU A 669 13.27 -21.60 -19.93
N GLU A 670 14.00 -21.09 -18.96
CA GLU A 670 15.42 -20.75 -19.12
C GLU A 670 16.27 -21.99 -19.36
N SER A 671 15.99 -23.09 -18.63
CA SER A 671 16.66 -24.38 -18.84
C SER A 671 16.44 -24.92 -20.25
N GLU A 672 15.22 -24.91 -20.75
CA GLU A 672 14.87 -25.34 -22.11
C GLU A 672 15.56 -24.46 -23.16
N THR A 673 15.58 -23.15 -22.96
CA THR A 673 16.24 -22.20 -23.87
C THR A 673 17.74 -22.44 -23.95
N ARG A 674 18.42 -22.58 -22.81
CA ARG A 674 19.87 -22.84 -22.78
C ARG A 674 20.22 -24.22 -23.29
N ILE A 675 19.41 -25.25 -23.02
CA ILE A 675 19.61 -26.58 -23.55
C ILE A 675 19.44 -26.59 -25.08
N ALA A 676 18.45 -25.89 -25.61
CA ALA A 676 18.27 -25.74 -27.06
C ALA A 676 19.49 -25.06 -27.72
N ALA A 677 20.11 -24.10 -27.06
CA ALA A 677 21.34 -23.43 -27.53
C ALA A 677 22.58 -24.36 -27.59
N LEU A 678 22.61 -25.44 -26.80
CA LEU A 678 23.68 -26.45 -26.89
C LEU A 678 23.64 -27.29 -28.20
N GLY A 679 22.48 -27.24 -28.91
CA GLY A 679 22.24 -28.03 -30.11
C GLY A 679 21.64 -29.42 -29.86
N ALA A 680 21.09 -30.00 -30.93
CA ALA A 680 20.34 -31.26 -30.85
C ALA A 680 21.17 -32.43 -30.29
N ASN A 681 22.46 -32.48 -30.60
CA ASN A 681 23.37 -33.62 -30.28
C ASN A 681 24.11 -33.43 -28.93
N ALA A 682 23.74 -32.44 -28.11
CA ALA A 682 24.38 -32.27 -26.81
C ALA A 682 24.22 -33.49 -25.91
N PRO A 683 25.27 -33.95 -25.24
CA PRO A 683 25.22 -35.12 -24.37
C PRO A 683 24.30 -34.88 -23.16
N PRO A 684 23.62 -35.93 -22.64
CA PRO A 684 22.75 -35.79 -21.48
C PRO A 684 23.40 -35.10 -20.27
N ALA A 685 24.62 -35.45 -19.97
CA ALA A 685 25.38 -34.84 -18.85
C ALA A 685 25.54 -33.30 -18.99
N ALA A 686 25.73 -32.78 -20.22
CA ALA A 686 25.78 -31.35 -20.46
C ALA A 686 24.40 -30.67 -20.26
N LYS A 687 23.33 -31.33 -20.67
CA LYS A 687 21.97 -30.86 -20.46
C LYS A 687 21.62 -30.81 -18.97
N ASP A 688 22.03 -31.83 -18.21
CA ASP A 688 21.79 -31.91 -16.77
C ASP A 688 22.63 -30.87 -16.00
N ALA A 689 23.87 -30.62 -16.44
CA ALA A 689 24.69 -29.55 -15.88
C ALA A 689 24.07 -28.16 -16.09
N VAL A 690 23.52 -27.88 -17.29
CA VAL A 690 22.80 -26.61 -17.55
C VAL A 690 21.53 -26.50 -16.70
N ARG A 691 20.76 -27.58 -16.51
CA ARG A 691 19.59 -27.53 -15.60
C ARG A 691 20.02 -27.18 -14.18
N ALA A 692 21.02 -27.87 -13.65
CA ALA A 692 21.51 -27.62 -12.30
C ALA A 692 22.02 -26.17 -12.12
N GLU A 693 22.75 -25.63 -13.12
CA GLU A 693 23.19 -24.24 -13.11
C GLU A 693 22.02 -23.26 -13.12
N VAL A 694 21.03 -23.46 -13.99
CA VAL A 694 19.84 -22.58 -14.09
C VAL A 694 19.01 -22.66 -12.81
N GLU A 695 18.79 -23.83 -12.26
CA GLU A 695 18.06 -24.02 -10.99
C GLU A 695 18.77 -23.34 -9.81
N ALA A 696 20.08 -23.29 -9.80
CA ALA A 696 20.86 -22.62 -8.78
C ALA A 696 20.82 -21.07 -8.91
N THR A 697 20.76 -20.56 -10.15
CA THR A 697 20.89 -19.11 -10.45
C THR A 697 19.54 -18.42 -10.65
N VAL A 698 18.56 -19.08 -11.27
CA VAL A 698 17.22 -18.54 -11.52
C VAL A 698 16.28 -18.90 -10.36
N ARG A 699 16.41 -18.15 -9.29
CA ARG A 699 15.55 -18.28 -8.10
C ARG A 699 15.18 -16.91 -7.55
N PRO A 700 14.00 -16.78 -6.89
CA PRO A 700 13.60 -15.51 -6.30
C PRO A 700 14.53 -15.13 -5.14
N LEU A 701 14.96 -13.88 -5.14
CA LEU A 701 15.70 -13.27 -4.05
C LEU A 701 14.90 -12.08 -3.55
N PHE A 702 14.50 -12.12 -2.29
CA PHE A 702 13.72 -11.07 -1.64
C PHE A 702 14.60 -10.23 -0.73
N VAL A 703 14.33 -8.92 -0.69
CA VAL A 703 14.99 -7.99 0.24
C VAL A 703 14.67 -8.37 1.68
N SER A 704 13.39 -8.66 1.96
CA SER A 704 12.94 -9.17 3.25
C SER A 704 11.73 -10.08 3.10
N ARG A 705 11.58 -11.01 4.05
CA ARG A 705 10.41 -11.88 4.23
C ARG A 705 9.72 -11.65 5.58
N ARG A 706 10.30 -10.79 6.42
CA ARG A 706 9.81 -10.51 7.75
C ARG A 706 8.76 -9.40 7.72
N TYR A 707 7.65 -9.61 8.39
CA TYR A 707 6.67 -8.55 8.61
C TYR A 707 7.25 -7.47 9.54
N GLY A 708 6.98 -6.20 9.21
CA GLY A 708 7.58 -5.03 9.84
C GLY A 708 8.70 -4.39 9.02
N ASP A 709 9.38 -5.15 8.17
CA ASP A 709 10.37 -4.60 7.27
C ASP A 709 9.70 -3.87 6.08
N PRO A 710 10.12 -2.64 5.77
CA PRO A 710 9.48 -1.83 4.73
C PRO A 710 9.50 -2.45 3.34
N ALA A 711 10.55 -3.19 3.01
CA ALA A 711 10.74 -3.87 1.73
C ALA A 711 10.27 -5.34 1.75
N LEU A 712 9.27 -5.67 2.58
CA LEU A 712 8.70 -7.01 2.66
C LEU A 712 8.26 -7.52 1.29
N GLY A 713 8.74 -8.70 0.89
CA GLY A 713 8.38 -9.36 -0.37
C GLY A 713 8.91 -8.69 -1.64
N GLN A 714 9.66 -7.59 -1.54
CA GLN A 714 10.28 -6.93 -2.69
C GLN A 714 11.43 -7.77 -3.23
N LEU A 715 11.49 -7.93 -4.56
CA LEU A 715 12.61 -8.60 -5.20
C LEU A 715 13.88 -7.74 -5.12
N GLU A 716 15.01 -8.40 -4.77
CA GLU A 716 16.32 -7.77 -4.84
C GLU A 716 16.70 -7.40 -6.29
N LEU A 717 17.50 -6.36 -6.45
CA LEU A 717 18.03 -5.97 -7.77
C LEU A 717 18.90 -7.04 -8.41
N ARG A 718 19.52 -7.89 -7.58
CA ARG A 718 20.34 -9.04 -8.03
C ARG A 718 19.52 -10.28 -8.38
N CYS A 719 18.21 -10.27 -8.11
CA CYS A 719 17.34 -11.35 -8.52
C CYS A 719 17.40 -11.54 -10.05
N ALA A 720 17.31 -12.79 -10.50
CA ALA A 720 17.40 -13.14 -11.91
C ALA A 720 16.38 -12.34 -12.74
N VAL A 721 16.86 -11.81 -13.89
CA VAL A 721 16.02 -11.00 -14.79
C VAL A 721 14.79 -11.78 -15.28
N GLN A 722 14.91 -13.09 -15.45
CA GLN A 722 13.83 -14.01 -15.83
C GLN A 722 12.66 -14.02 -14.84
N ILE A 723 12.88 -13.60 -13.58
CA ILE A 723 11.85 -13.45 -12.56
C ILE A 723 11.39 -11.98 -12.49
N ARG A 724 12.34 -11.05 -12.57
CA ARG A 724 12.06 -9.61 -12.52
C ARG A 724 11.27 -9.08 -13.71
N THR A 725 11.28 -9.80 -14.84
CA THR A 725 10.56 -9.42 -16.07
C THR A 725 9.75 -10.59 -16.66
N GLY A 726 9.50 -11.61 -15.87
CA GLY A 726 8.95 -12.88 -16.35
C GLY A 726 7.44 -13.00 -16.28
N ALA A 727 6.72 -12.03 -15.76
CA ALA A 727 5.27 -12.00 -15.77
C ALA A 727 4.70 -11.85 -17.19
N ALA A 728 3.43 -12.14 -17.39
CA ALA A 728 2.74 -12.04 -18.68
C ALA A 728 2.80 -10.62 -19.26
N SER A 729 2.76 -9.60 -18.43
CA SER A 729 2.89 -8.18 -18.77
C SER A 729 4.34 -7.75 -19.06
N GLY A 730 5.33 -8.61 -18.80
CA GLY A 730 6.74 -8.24 -18.81
C GLY A 730 7.19 -7.52 -17.53
N ALA A 731 6.36 -7.48 -16.50
CA ALA A 731 6.69 -7.00 -15.16
C ALA A 731 7.36 -8.10 -14.30
N GLU A 732 7.62 -7.81 -13.03
CA GLU A 732 8.08 -8.82 -12.09
C GLU A 732 6.97 -9.82 -11.76
N MET A 733 7.32 -11.07 -11.53
CA MET A 733 6.39 -12.08 -11.01
C MET A 733 6.03 -11.78 -9.55
N GLY A 734 4.89 -12.28 -9.09
CA GLY A 734 4.47 -12.20 -7.69
C GLY A 734 3.57 -11.02 -7.35
N ALA A 735 3.39 -10.76 -6.07
CA ALA A 735 2.40 -9.81 -5.53
C ALA A 735 2.57 -8.35 -6.01
N TYR A 736 3.76 -7.97 -6.45
CA TYR A 736 4.07 -6.61 -6.91
C TYR A 736 4.08 -6.46 -8.44
N GLU A 737 3.56 -7.43 -9.20
CA GLU A 737 3.44 -7.36 -10.65
C GLU A 737 2.76 -6.07 -11.11
N HIS A 738 1.68 -5.68 -10.44
CA HIS A 738 0.88 -4.49 -10.74
C HIS A 738 1.67 -3.18 -10.65
N LEU A 739 2.80 -3.14 -9.94
CA LEU A 739 3.67 -1.96 -9.87
C LEU A 739 4.45 -1.72 -11.16
N GLN A 740 4.59 -2.72 -12.02
CA GLN A 740 5.28 -2.66 -13.31
C GLN A 740 6.66 -1.97 -13.22
N GLN A 741 7.45 -2.35 -12.22
CA GLN A 741 8.75 -1.71 -11.93
C GLN A 741 9.71 -1.72 -13.13
N PRO A 742 9.88 -2.83 -13.89
CA PRO A 742 10.74 -2.83 -15.08
C PRO A 742 10.30 -1.86 -16.17
N GLN A 743 8.99 -1.70 -16.37
CA GLN A 743 8.44 -0.76 -17.35
C GLN A 743 8.71 0.69 -16.94
N ARG A 744 8.55 1.02 -15.66
CA ARG A 744 8.86 2.34 -15.09
C ARG A 744 10.35 2.67 -15.24
N GLU A 745 11.22 1.69 -14.98
CA GLU A 745 12.66 1.83 -15.16
C GLU A 745 13.01 2.03 -16.65
N ALA A 746 12.40 1.26 -17.55
CA ALA A 746 12.60 1.42 -19.00
C ALA A 746 12.14 2.80 -19.50
N ASN A 747 10.96 3.26 -19.05
CA ASN A 747 10.47 4.59 -19.39
C ASN A 747 11.44 5.69 -18.93
N LEU A 748 12.00 5.56 -17.73
CA LEU A 748 12.99 6.51 -17.24
C LEU A 748 14.26 6.51 -18.11
N ARG A 749 14.77 5.35 -18.47
CA ARG A 749 15.96 5.24 -19.34
C ARG A 749 15.70 5.84 -20.70
N ASP A 750 14.54 5.56 -21.30
CA ASP A 750 14.13 6.13 -22.58
C ASP A 750 14.02 7.67 -22.49
N ALA A 751 13.41 8.20 -21.44
CA ALA A 751 13.31 9.65 -21.22
C ALA A 751 14.68 10.31 -21.02
N LEU A 752 15.59 9.68 -20.27
CA LEU A 752 16.94 10.22 -20.05
C LEU A 752 17.76 10.33 -21.33
N THR A 753 17.53 9.49 -22.36
CA THR A 753 18.20 9.63 -23.66
C THR A 753 17.88 10.96 -24.34
N GLU A 754 16.69 11.52 -24.11
CA GLU A 754 16.30 12.82 -24.68
C GLU A 754 16.77 13.99 -23.82
N TYR A 755 16.64 13.90 -22.50
CA TYR A 755 16.78 15.05 -21.59
C TYR A 755 18.14 15.17 -20.91
N LEU A 756 19.01 14.18 -21.02
CA LEU A 756 20.39 14.30 -20.54
C LEU A 756 21.21 15.20 -21.51
N ARG A 757 22.09 16.03 -20.95
CA ARG A 757 23.01 16.85 -21.77
C ARG A 757 24.02 15.98 -22.47
N LEU A 758 24.41 16.39 -23.67
CA LEU A 758 25.50 15.75 -24.43
C LEU A 758 26.78 15.73 -23.57
N GLY A 759 27.43 14.57 -23.53
CA GLY A 759 28.66 14.35 -22.78
C GLY A 759 28.45 13.97 -21.30
N LEU A 760 27.22 13.99 -20.77
CA LEU A 760 26.92 13.44 -19.47
C LEU A 760 26.47 11.98 -19.55
N VAL A 761 26.82 11.22 -18.54
CA VAL A 761 26.42 9.82 -18.38
C VAL A 761 25.70 9.66 -17.04
N VAL A 762 24.52 9.05 -17.07
CA VAL A 762 23.70 8.88 -15.85
C VAL A 762 23.84 7.45 -15.32
N SER A 763 23.95 7.34 -13.99
CA SER A 763 23.77 6.08 -13.25
C SER A 763 22.49 6.15 -12.43
N VAL A 764 21.67 5.08 -12.49
CA VAL A 764 20.45 4.97 -11.69
C VAL A 764 20.74 4.13 -10.45
N HIS A 765 20.42 4.68 -9.29
CA HIS A 765 20.60 4.07 -7.98
C HIS A 765 19.28 3.98 -7.24
N PHE A 766 19.00 2.85 -6.61
CA PHE A 766 17.85 2.71 -5.72
C PHE A 766 18.31 2.97 -4.29
N ALA A 767 17.62 3.89 -3.61
CA ALA A 767 18.05 4.49 -2.35
C ALA A 767 17.33 3.96 -1.11
N ASN A 768 16.51 2.92 -1.26
CA ASN A 768 15.77 2.25 -0.17
C ASN A 768 16.36 0.88 0.17
#